data_d4e2efce276623ccf7e08284deaa5d1a
#
_entry.id   d4e2efce276623ccf7e08284deaa5d1a
#
_cell.length_a   1.000
_cell.length_b   1.000
_cell.length_c   1.000
_cell.angle_alpha   90.00
_cell.angle_beta   90.00
_cell.angle_gamma   90.00
#
_symmetry.space_group_name_H-M   'P 1'
#
loop_
_entity.id
_entity.type
_entity.pdbx_description
1 polymer ?
#
loop_
_entity_poly.entity_id
_entity_poly.type
_entity_poly.pdbx_seq_one_letter_code
_entity_poly.pdbx_strand_id
1 'polypeptide(L)'
;LEPALDRFAQQFAAPLFTAELVDRERNAVHSEFSAKKMEDGRRFYSVKKATSNPEHAFHQFAVGNLTTLENTDDNPLRPDLIEFWKARYSANLMTLAVYGPQPLDTLETMVQTRFGAIENRNRQQRTHSASLLEADVLPAKVTAEAIKDVRSLSLSFPIPSQRENYRTKPTSYIANLLGHEGPGSLFDVLKKNGLADSLSAGIGMDTGENATLDISIALTPEGLSRHDEILPLVFRYIDIVREQGISQQRFEEMQRLAQIDFRFREQGEPVQEAMRLSSQLQDYPADDILSAPWLMERYAPDQYRNILSRLTPDNVMVYLLAPQPGLKNPNLTQWYETPWQIEPLNAEALQTKAPGALAKALELPLPNPFVPENLAMVPGKTMDKPELLGNHEGMAIWFARDTRFNTPKANVFFSLRTPAARISARSHVLTRLLVDSINNNLNAWAYSARLAGLDYSIYPHLRGVTVRVGGYSDKLHTLMNRILMQVATPEVTRQRFDIARQNLIDSLQNKAKDRPVEQTSEFIQTALLEDTWSTEEKLLAAREVTLDELMSFAEALLSEVDPVLMVHGNITEAYALNLAQQIDAIVLGKSDFAPVERSRVRKLPAEEMLVSLSVEHPDTGYTLYTQGKTTSFEERSRFRLLAQIISSPFYEEIRTTRQLGYIVYATPFEMLETPALGFVVQSPTASQEAIDQAVREFTDGFENTLGNVSEERLEREKQAVISGLMERDRHLGEISERYWREIDRGADGFDSREKLAKAVKAVSLEELKTTFRNSVLNRDRALRVVTGGEGLSANKARDLILQQPPVTAK
;
A
#
# COMPACT_ATOMS: atom_id res chain seq x y z
N LEU A 1 -11.69 10.75 -24.84
CA LEU A 1 -12.73 10.56 -23.80
C LEU A 1 -14.02 10.00 -24.43
N GLU A 2 -14.54 10.60 -25.48
CA GLU A 2 -15.85 10.31 -26.05
C GLU A 2 -16.10 8.84 -26.43
N PRO A 3 -15.19 8.16 -27.19
CA PRO A 3 -15.36 6.74 -27.49
C PRO A 3 -15.27 5.81 -26.26
N ALA A 4 -14.56 6.22 -25.21
CA ALA A 4 -14.49 5.47 -23.97
C ALA A 4 -15.78 5.59 -23.15
N LEU A 5 -16.35 6.80 -23.04
CA LEU A 5 -17.65 7.01 -22.40
C LEU A 5 -18.78 6.26 -23.12
N ASP A 6 -18.76 6.20 -24.46
CA ASP A 6 -19.74 5.44 -25.22
C ASP A 6 -19.69 3.94 -24.88
N ARG A 7 -18.51 3.33 -24.94
CA ARG A 7 -18.35 1.92 -24.57
C ARG A 7 -18.74 1.64 -23.12
N PHE A 8 -18.37 2.54 -22.21
CA PHE A 8 -18.72 2.42 -20.79
C PHE A 8 -20.24 2.50 -20.58
N ALA A 9 -20.93 3.46 -21.24
CA ALA A 9 -22.38 3.58 -21.15
C ALA A 9 -23.12 2.35 -21.68
N GLN A 10 -22.63 1.73 -22.78
CA GLN A 10 -23.26 0.55 -23.37
C GLN A 10 -23.25 -0.67 -22.44
N GLN A 11 -22.27 -0.79 -21.54
CA GLN A 11 -22.24 -1.86 -20.53
C GLN A 11 -23.46 -1.81 -19.60
N PHE A 12 -24.01 -0.64 -19.35
CA PHE A 12 -25.20 -0.45 -18.51
C PHE A 12 -26.50 -0.43 -19.31
N ALA A 13 -26.49 0.17 -20.50
CA ALA A 13 -27.69 0.36 -21.32
C ALA A 13 -28.08 -0.92 -22.06
N ALA A 14 -27.13 -1.64 -22.67
CA ALA A 14 -27.41 -2.78 -23.55
C ALA A 14 -26.28 -3.85 -23.53
N PRO A 15 -25.98 -4.46 -22.37
CA PRO A 15 -24.96 -5.51 -22.29
C PRO A 15 -25.38 -6.73 -23.13
N LEU A 16 -24.43 -7.28 -23.91
CA LEU A 16 -24.69 -8.35 -24.86
C LEU A 16 -24.82 -9.73 -24.23
N PHE A 17 -24.09 -9.97 -23.13
CA PHE A 17 -24.01 -11.29 -22.48
C PHE A 17 -23.76 -12.43 -23.49
N THR A 18 -22.81 -12.25 -24.42
CA THR A 18 -22.46 -13.28 -25.40
C THR A 18 -22.05 -14.56 -24.67
N ALA A 19 -22.62 -15.71 -25.03
CA ALA A 19 -22.47 -16.98 -24.32
C ALA A 19 -21.00 -17.39 -24.12
N GLU A 20 -20.18 -17.26 -25.17
CA GLU A 20 -18.74 -17.53 -25.12
C GLU A 20 -18.00 -16.61 -24.11
N LEU A 21 -18.37 -15.33 -24.07
CA LEU A 21 -17.77 -14.37 -23.14
C LEU A 21 -18.24 -14.59 -21.70
N VAL A 22 -19.49 -15.02 -21.49
CA VAL A 22 -20.00 -15.40 -20.16
C VAL A 22 -19.19 -16.55 -19.58
N ASP A 23 -18.92 -17.57 -20.39
CA ASP A 23 -18.15 -18.74 -19.94
C ASP A 23 -16.67 -18.40 -19.66
N ARG A 24 -16.09 -17.54 -20.50
CA ARG A 24 -14.74 -17.00 -20.28
C ARG A 24 -14.66 -16.20 -19.00
N GLU A 25 -15.61 -15.31 -18.75
CA GLU A 25 -15.63 -14.47 -17.56
C GLU A 25 -15.85 -15.29 -16.27
N ARG A 26 -16.68 -16.32 -16.32
CA ARG A 26 -16.86 -17.29 -15.25
C ARG A 26 -15.54 -17.95 -14.84
N ASN A 27 -14.71 -18.34 -15.82
CA ASN A 27 -13.37 -18.87 -15.55
C ASN A 27 -12.43 -17.81 -14.96
N ALA A 28 -12.55 -16.55 -15.40
CA ALA A 28 -11.78 -15.45 -14.81
C ALA A 28 -12.13 -15.23 -13.33
N VAL A 29 -13.42 -15.18 -12.98
CA VAL A 29 -13.91 -15.08 -11.58
C VAL A 29 -13.40 -16.25 -10.72
N HIS A 30 -13.45 -17.48 -11.25
CA HIS A 30 -12.91 -18.65 -10.55
C HIS A 30 -11.42 -18.56 -10.31
N SER A 31 -10.67 -18.06 -11.29
CA SER A 31 -9.22 -17.85 -11.17
C SER A 31 -8.90 -16.78 -10.12
N GLU A 32 -9.68 -15.69 -10.07
CA GLU A 32 -9.56 -14.65 -9.03
C GLU A 32 -9.85 -15.19 -7.62
N PHE A 33 -10.86 -16.04 -7.47
CA PHE A 33 -11.15 -16.74 -6.23
C PHE A 33 -9.97 -17.64 -5.81
N SER A 34 -9.49 -18.48 -6.74
CA SER A 34 -8.41 -19.43 -6.50
C SER A 34 -7.11 -18.72 -6.09
N ALA A 35 -6.80 -17.58 -6.74
CA ALA A 35 -5.65 -16.75 -6.42
C ALA A 35 -5.62 -16.24 -4.97
N LYS A 36 -6.79 -16.08 -4.36
CA LYS A 36 -6.96 -15.51 -3.03
C LYS A 36 -7.26 -16.54 -1.95
N LYS A 37 -7.32 -17.83 -2.31
CA LYS A 37 -7.67 -18.92 -1.39
C LYS A 37 -6.68 -19.04 -0.21
N MET A 38 -5.43 -18.66 -0.42
CA MET A 38 -4.36 -18.71 0.58
C MET A 38 -4.12 -17.35 1.31
N GLU A 39 -4.90 -16.32 1.02
CA GLU A 39 -4.76 -15.01 1.65
C GLU A 39 -5.49 -14.97 3.00
N ASP A 40 -4.79 -14.81 4.12
CA ASP A 40 -5.36 -14.79 5.48
C ASP A 40 -6.47 -13.74 5.64
N GLY A 41 -6.34 -12.58 5.00
CA GLY A 41 -7.39 -11.55 5.01
C GLY A 41 -8.72 -12.04 4.41
N ARG A 42 -8.68 -12.79 3.29
CA ARG A 42 -9.86 -13.38 2.64
C ARG A 42 -10.43 -14.54 3.43
N ARG A 43 -9.55 -15.35 3.96
CA ARG A 43 -9.90 -16.49 4.83
C ARG A 43 -10.61 -15.98 6.09
N PHE A 44 -10.06 -15.00 6.76
CA PHE A 44 -10.67 -14.41 7.95
C PHE A 44 -12.00 -13.69 7.66
N TYR A 45 -12.07 -12.98 6.52
CA TYR A 45 -13.33 -12.38 6.07
C TYR A 45 -14.42 -13.43 5.82
N SER A 46 -14.06 -14.62 5.33
CA SER A 46 -15.03 -15.74 5.17
C SER A 46 -15.52 -16.25 6.53
N VAL A 47 -14.70 -16.23 7.58
CA VAL A 47 -15.10 -16.56 8.95
C VAL A 47 -16.08 -15.52 9.50
N LYS A 48 -15.79 -14.22 9.32
CA LYS A 48 -16.73 -13.14 9.71
C LYS A 48 -18.10 -13.30 9.03
N LYS A 49 -18.13 -13.72 7.77
CA LYS A 49 -19.38 -14.04 7.06
C LYS A 49 -20.09 -15.26 7.66
N ALA A 50 -19.37 -16.35 7.88
CA ALA A 50 -19.92 -17.58 8.43
C ALA A 50 -20.48 -17.41 9.86
N THR A 51 -20.01 -16.40 10.62
CA THR A 51 -20.45 -16.08 11.98
C THR A 51 -21.42 -14.89 12.03
N SER A 52 -21.80 -14.32 10.90
CA SER A 52 -22.85 -13.30 10.82
C SER A 52 -24.23 -13.94 10.76
N ASN A 53 -25.27 -13.13 11.00
CA ASN A 53 -26.65 -13.55 10.90
C ASN A 53 -26.97 -14.16 9.52
N PRO A 54 -27.43 -15.41 9.41
CA PRO A 54 -27.74 -16.06 8.13
C PRO A 54 -28.83 -15.34 7.31
N GLU A 55 -29.72 -14.61 7.95
CA GLU A 55 -30.76 -13.83 7.28
C GLU A 55 -30.23 -12.53 6.67
N HIS A 56 -29.05 -12.05 7.10
CA HIS A 56 -28.45 -10.85 6.58
C HIS A 56 -27.67 -11.13 5.29
N ALA A 57 -27.79 -10.28 4.26
CA ALA A 57 -27.12 -10.45 2.97
C ALA A 57 -25.58 -10.55 3.07
N PHE A 58 -24.98 -10.00 4.12
CA PHE A 58 -23.56 -10.15 4.38
C PHE A 58 -23.10 -11.60 4.54
N HIS A 59 -23.96 -12.49 5.03
CA HIS A 59 -23.64 -13.91 5.20
C HIS A 59 -23.31 -14.62 3.88
N GLN A 60 -23.85 -14.14 2.76
CA GLN A 60 -23.70 -14.77 1.46
C GLN A 60 -22.25 -14.70 0.95
N PHE A 61 -21.85 -15.69 0.14
CA PHE A 61 -20.57 -15.71 -0.53
C PHE A 61 -20.44 -14.54 -1.51
N ALA A 62 -19.37 -13.75 -1.40
CA ALA A 62 -19.25 -12.45 -2.07
C ALA A 62 -18.37 -12.44 -3.33
N VAL A 63 -17.78 -13.57 -3.73
CA VAL A 63 -16.88 -13.63 -4.90
C VAL A 63 -17.58 -14.39 -6.03
N GLY A 64 -17.55 -15.69 -6.00
CA GLY A 64 -18.00 -16.60 -7.04
C GLY A 64 -16.92 -17.60 -7.40
N ASN A 65 -17.33 -18.76 -7.86
CA ASN A 65 -16.46 -19.80 -8.40
C ASN A 65 -17.24 -20.68 -9.39
N LEU A 66 -16.60 -21.66 -10.02
CA LEU A 66 -17.25 -22.50 -11.01
C LEU A 66 -18.43 -23.31 -10.46
N THR A 67 -18.47 -23.56 -9.14
CA THR A 67 -19.59 -24.24 -8.50
C THR A 67 -20.78 -23.32 -8.28
N THR A 68 -20.52 -22.07 -7.77
CA THR A 68 -21.59 -21.09 -7.52
C THR A 68 -22.10 -20.42 -8.80
N LEU A 69 -21.30 -20.44 -9.85
CA LEU A 69 -21.61 -19.94 -11.20
C LEU A 69 -21.65 -21.12 -12.18
N GLU A 70 -22.42 -22.17 -11.82
CA GLU A 70 -22.60 -23.32 -12.68
C GLU A 70 -23.20 -22.90 -14.03
N ASN A 71 -22.71 -23.50 -15.12
CA ASN A 71 -23.21 -23.26 -16.48
C ASN A 71 -23.25 -24.58 -17.23
N THR A 72 -24.41 -25.22 -17.28
CA THR A 72 -24.68 -26.51 -17.95
C THR A 72 -25.84 -26.36 -18.93
N ASP A 73 -26.04 -27.34 -19.77
CA ASP A 73 -27.17 -27.34 -20.71
C ASP A 73 -28.52 -27.32 -19.98
N ASP A 74 -28.59 -27.98 -18.81
CA ASP A 74 -29.81 -28.05 -17.99
C ASP A 74 -29.97 -26.80 -17.08
N ASN A 75 -28.89 -26.10 -16.77
CA ASN A 75 -28.87 -24.90 -15.93
C ASN A 75 -27.96 -23.82 -16.54
N PRO A 76 -28.40 -23.16 -17.64
CA PRO A 76 -27.57 -22.15 -18.32
C PRO A 76 -27.53 -20.83 -17.52
N LEU A 77 -26.32 -20.36 -17.19
CA LEU A 77 -26.08 -19.14 -16.39
C LEU A 77 -26.50 -17.84 -17.10
N ARG A 78 -26.40 -17.80 -18.43
CA ARG A 78 -26.68 -16.58 -19.21
C ARG A 78 -28.09 -15.99 -19.02
N PRO A 79 -29.17 -16.77 -19.01
CA PRO A 79 -30.51 -16.26 -18.70
C PRO A 79 -30.61 -15.60 -17.34
N ASP A 80 -30.00 -16.20 -16.31
CA ASP A 80 -29.99 -15.67 -14.93
C ASP A 80 -29.24 -14.34 -14.84
N LEU A 81 -28.12 -14.18 -15.55
CA LEU A 81 -27.38 -12.92 -15.65
C LEU A 81 -28.22 -11.81 -16.28
N ILE A 82 -28.96 -12.13 -17.34
CA ILE A 82 -29.86 -11.19 -18.03
C ILE A 82 -31.03 -10.78 -17.09
N GLU A 83 -31.61 -11.75 -16.38
CA GLU A 83 -32.68 -11.46 -15.41
C GLU A 83 -32.14 -10.61 -14.25
N PHE A 84 -30.99 -10.96 -13.69
CA PHE A 84 -30.33 -10.18 -12.66
C PHE A 84 -30.08 -8.73 -13.11
N TRP A 85 -29.53 -8.53 -14.32
CA TRP A 85 -29.31 -7.21 -14.87
C TRP A 85 -30.63 -6.42 -15.00
N LYS A 86 -31.68 -7.00 -15.57
CA LYS A 86 -33.00 -6.37 -15.68
C LYS A 86 -33.62 -6.02 -14.31
N ALA A 87 -33.38 -6.86 -13.32
CA ALA A 87 -33.93 -6.68 -11.98
C ALA A 87 -33.17 -5.63 -11.15
N ARG A 88 -31.86 -5.45 -11.39
CA ARG A 88 -30.99 -4.68 -10.51
C ARG A 88 -30.47 -3.39 -11.12
N TYR A 89 -30.30 -3.33 -12.45
CA TYR A 89 -29.75 -2.18 -13.15
C TYR A 89 -30.89 -1.26 -13.59
N SER A 90 -30.99 -0.10 -12.95
CA SER A 90 -32.00 0.92 -13.23
C SER A 90 -31.44 2.31 -12.99
N ALA A 91 -31.65 3.24 -13.91
CA ALA A 91 -31.07 4.59 -13.84
C ALA A 91 -31.36 5.32 -12.52
N ASN A 92 -32.52 5.09 -11.91
CA ASN A 92 -32.87 5.71 -10.62
C ASN A 92 -32.06 5.19 -9.42
N LEU A 93 -31.30 4.10 -9.58
CA LEU A 93 -30.43 3.54 -8.54
C LEU A 93 -28.94 3.82 -8.82
N MET A 94 -28.64 4.53 -9.90
CA MET A 94 -27.27 4.77 -10.35
C MET A 94 -26.86 6.23 -10.12
N THR A 95 -25.61 6.42 -9.79
CA THR A 95 -24.95 7.71 -9.72
C THR A 95 -23.72 7.70 -10.62
N LEU A 96 -23.43 8.80 -11.28
CA LEU A 96 -22.33 8.92 -12.23
C LEU A 96 -21.50 10.17 -11.90
N ALA A 97 -20.20 10.00 -11.84
CA ALA A 97 -19.24 11.10 -11.81
C ALA A 97 -18.31 10.99 -13.02
N VAL A 98 -18.17 12.09 -13.75
CA VAL A 98 -17.25 12.18 -14.89
C VAL A 98 -16.22 13.28 -14.60
N TYR A 99 -14.95 12.90 -14.67
CA TYR A 99 -13.81 13.77 -14.45
C TYR A 99 -12.99 13.88 -15.74
N GLY A 100 -12.83 15.07 -16.26
CA GLY A 100 -12.12 15.31 -17.52
C GLY A 100 -11.68 16.76 -17.71
N PRO A 101 -10.80 17.05 -18.67
CA PRO A 101 -10.28 18.39 -18.94
C PRO A 101 -11.23 19.26 -19.77
N GLN A 102 -12.35 18.72 -20.26
CA GLN A 102 -13.32 19.45 -21.07
C GLN A 102 -14.15 20.43 -20.22
N PRO A 103 -14.68 21.50 -20.80
CA PRO A 103 -15.66 22.36 -20.14
C PRO A 103 -16.89 21.58 -19.65
N LEU A 104 -17.49 22.00 -18.54
CA LEU A 104 -18.62 21.30 -17.91
C LEU A 104 -19.78 21.07 -18.87
N ASP A 105 -20.18 22.09 -19.66
CA ASP A 105 -21.27 21.96 -20.65
C ASP A 105 -20.98 20.87 -21.70
N THR A 106 -19.71 20.71 -22.07
CA THR A 106 -19.28 19.67 -23.00
C THR A 106 -19.38 18.28 -22.35
N LEU A 107 -18.91 18.14 -21.10
CA LEU A 107 -19.03 16.89 -20.33
C LEU A 107 -20.51 16.54 -20.11
N GLU A 108 -21.35 17.51 -19.75
CA GLU A 108 -22.81 17.31 -19.58
C GLU A 108 -23.45 16.79 -20.86
N THR A 109 -23.16 17.41 -22.02
CA THR A 109 -23.66 16.97 -23.30
C THR A 109 -23.22 15.54 -23.63
N MET A 110 -21.95 15.19 -23.38
CA MET A 110 -21.43 13.85 -23.58
C MET A 110 -22.15 12.83 -22.71
N VAL A 111 -22.42 13.18 -21.43
CA VAL A 111 -23.12 12.30 -20.49
C VAL A 111 -24.57 12.11 -20.90
N GLN A 112 -25.31 13.18 -21.15
CA GLN A 112 -26.72 13.12 -21.54
C GLN A 112 -26.92 12.29 -22.81
N THR A 113 -26.07 12.46 -23.82
CA THR A 113 -26.15 11.74 -25.09
C THR A 113 -25.95 10.22 -24.93
N ARG A 114 -25.08 9.78 -24.00
CA ARG A 114 -24.66 8.38 -23.90
C ARG A 114 -25.34 7.62 -22.77
N PHE A 115 -25.40 8.22 -21.58
CA PHE A 115 -25.98 7.59 -20.39
C PHE A 115 -27.49 7.81 -20.29
N GLY A 116 -28.06 8.80 -21.01
CA GLY A 116 -29.51 9.02 -21.08
C GLY A 116 -30.30 7.85 -21.65
N ALA A 117 -29.64 6.91 -22.36
CA ALA A 117 -30.26 5.68 -22.85
C ALA A 117 -30.45 4.60 -21.77
N ILE A 118 -29.85 4.74 -20.57
CA ILE A 118 -30.03 3.78 -19.48
C ILE A 118 -31.47 3.88 -18.97
N GLU A 119 -32.18 2.76 -19.02
CA GLU A 119 -33.61 2.69 -18.68
C GLU A 119 -33.86 2.92 -17.19
N ASN A 120 -34.78 3.84 -16.88
CA ASN A 120 -35.33 3.94 -15.53
C ASN A 120 -36.49 2.95 -15.36
N ARG A 121 -36.23 1.86 -14.66
CA ARG A 121 -37.19 0.77 -14.37
C ARG A 121 -37.93 0.97 -13.05
N ASN A 122 -37.76 2.13 -12.38
CA ASN A 122 -38.36 2.46 -11.09
C ASN A 122 -38.12 1.38 -10.02
N ARG A 123 -36.88 0.88 -9.96
CA ARG A 123 -36.49 -0.12 -8.98
C ARG A 123 -36.32 0.51 -7.61
N GLN A 124 -36.74 -0.21 -6.57
CA GLN A 124 -36.50 0.21 -5.18
C GLN A 124 -35.11 -0.26 -4.73
N GLN A 125 -34.44 0.60 -3.96
CA GLN A 125 -33.22 0.21 -3.26
C GLN A 125 -33.55 -0.93 -2.28
N ARG A 126 -32.71 -1.96 -2.22
CA ARG A 126 -32.83 -3.02 -1.23
C ARG A 126 -32.42 -2.49 0.14
N THR A 127 -33.23 -2.82 1.13
CA THR A 127 -32.92 -2.66 2.54
C THR A 127 -32.78 -4.04 3.19
N HIS A 128 -31.96 -4.13 4.22
CA HIS A 128 -31.68 -5.35 4.95
C HIS A 128 -31.98 -5.12 6.42
N SER A 129 -33.22 -5.39 6.83
CA SER A 129 -33.72 -5.19 8.21
C SER A 129 -33.15 -6.19 9.22
N ALA A 130 -32.65 -7.34 8.77
CA ALA A 130 -31.99 -8.30 9.65
C ALA A 130 -30.72 -7.68 10.26
N SER A 131 -30.50 -7.95 11.55
CA SER A 131 -29.27 -7.53 12.23
C SER A 131 -28.04 -8.21 11.63
N LEU A 132 -26.91 -7.52 11.60
CA LEU A 132 -25.66 -8.05 11.08
C LEU A 132 -25.13 -9.24 11.91
N LEU A 133 -25.29 -9.16 13.24
CA LEU A 133 -24.98 -10.22 14.20
C LEU A 133 -26.26 -10.54 14.97
N GLU A 134 -26.48 -11.83 15.31
CA GLU A 134 -27.59 -12.25 16.12
C GLU A 134 -27.33 -11.89 17.59
N ALA A 135 -28.32 -11.25 18.25
CA ALA A 135 -28.13 -10.73 19.60
C ALA A 135 -28.00 -11.85 20.66
N ASP A 136 -28.59 -13.00 20.41
CA ASP A 136 -28.55 -14.18 21.29
C ASP A 136 -27.24 -14.97 21.21
N VAL A 137 -26.43 -14.70 20.18
CA VAL A 137 -25.06 -15.24 20.05
C VAL A 137 -24.04 -14.41 20.87
N LEU A 138 -24.36 -13.15 21.18
CA LEU A 138 -23.47 -12.25 21.90
C LEU A 138 -23.61 -12.39 23.43
N PRO A 139 -22.51 -12.25 24.21
CA PRO A 139 -21.12 -12.06 23.76
C PRO A 139 -20.44 -13.38 23.41
N ALA A 140 -19.64 -13.37 22.34
CA ALA A 140 -18.94 -14.56 21.87
C ALA A 140 -17.51 -14.27 21.38
N LYS A 141 -16.67 -15.31 21.38
CA LYS A 141 -15.31 -15.30 20.80
C LYS A 141 -15.23 -16.29 19.66
N VAL A 142 -14.81 -15.80 18.52
CA VAL A 142 -14.50 -16.59 17.32
C VAL A 142 -12.99 -16.68 17.20
N THR A 143 -12.46 -17.89 17.14
CA THR A 143 -11.04 -18.15 16.91
C THR A 143 -10.86 -18.78 15.53
N ALA A 144 -9.96 -18.24 14.71
CA ALA A 144 -9.68 -18.70 13.36
C ALA A 144 -8.19 -18.95 13.16
N GLU A 145 -7.85 -19.90 12.26
CA GLU A 145 -6.47 -20.26 11.96
C GLU A 145 -5.91 -19.49 10.76
N ALA A 146 -4.76 -18.84 10.97
CA ALA A 146 -3.97 -18.17 9.94
C ALA A 146 -2.95 -19.12 9.30
N ILE A 147 -2.65 -18.89 8.00
CA ILE A 147 -1.57 -19.59 7.26
C ILE A 147 -0.23 -18.93 7.56
N LYS A 148 -0.18 -17.60 7.49
CA LYS A 148 1.02 -16.80 7.82
C LYS A 148 1.09 -16.57 9.32
N ASP A 149 2.26 -16.11 9.77
CA ASP A 149 2.43 -15.67 11.15
C ASP A 149 1.77 -14.31 11.36
N VAL A 150 0.44 -14.31 11.41
CA VAL A 150 -0.43 -13.16 11.64
C VAL A 150 -1.21 -13.39 12.92
N ARG A 151 -1.21 -12.41 13.82
CA ARG A 151 -1.89 -12.44 15.12
C ARG A 151 -2.76 -11.20 15.26
N SER A 152 -4.06 -11.38 15.27
CA SER A 152 -5.01 -10.26 15.36
C SER A 152 -6.12 -10.55 16.34
N LEU A 153 -6.40 -9.59 17.22
CA LEU A 153 -7.55 -9.57 18.12
C LEU A 153 -8.46 -8.41 17.72
N SER A 154 -9.69 -8.70 17.34
CA SER A 154 -10.67 -7.67 16.95
C SER A 154 -11.92 -7.77 17.79
N LEU A 155 -12.41 -6.64 18.31
CA LEU A 155 -13.68 -6.52 19.00
C LEU A 155 -14.65 -5.78 18.07
N SER A 156 -15.78 -6.40 17.75
CA SER A 156 -16.80 -5.84 16.88
C SER A 156 -18.08 -5.61 17.67
N PHE A 157 -18.52 -4.36 17.77
CA PHE A 157 -19.71 -3.95 18.49
C PHE A 157 -20.83 -3.57 17.53
N PRO A 158 -21.97 -4.27 17.52
CA PRO A 158 -23.15 -3.84 16.77
C PRO A 158 -23.66 -2.48 17.27
N ILE A 159 -23.81 -1.55 16.33
CA ILE A 159 -24.36 -0.21 16.55
C ILE A 159 -25.36 0.13 15.44
N PRO A 160 -26.28 1.08 15.62
CA PRO A 160 -27.09 1.63 14.54
C PRO A 160 -26.20 2.31 13.50
N SER A 161 -26.59 2.28 12.23
CA SER A 161 -25.91 3.07 11.18
C SER A 161 -25.81 4.54 11.57
N GLN A 162 -24.69 5.15 11.21
CA GLN A 162 -24.40 6.56 11.50
C GLN A 162 -24.36 7.44 10.23
N ARG A 163 -24.84 6.94 9.10
CA ARG A 163 -24.82 7.67 7.83
C ARG A 163 -25.54 9.01 7.92
N GLU A 164 -26.71 9.05 8.59
CA GLU A 164 -27.47 10.28 8.80
C GLU A 164 -26.77 11.28 9.72
N ASN A 165 -25.85 10.80 10.58
CA ASN A 165 -25.09 11.61 11.53
C ASN A 165 -23.76 12.15 10.96
N TYR A 166 -23.57 12.13 9.61
CA TYR A 166 -22.31 12.52 8.97
C TYR A 166 -21.85 13.95 9.27
N ARG A 167 -22.76 14.87 9.68
CA ARG A 167 -22.45 16.24 10.06
C ARG A 167 -21.94 16.39 11.51
N THR A 168 -22.20 15.43 12.37
CA THR A 168 -21.77 15.40 13.77
C THR A 168 -20.69 14.34 14.07
N LYS A 169 -20.55 13.37 13.18
CA LYS A 169 -19.53 12.29 13.17
C LYS A 169 -19.29 11.61 14.53
N PRO A 170 -20.34 11.07 15.20
CA PRO A 170 -20.20 10.53 16.53
C PRO A 170 -19.24 9.33 16.59
N THR A 171 -19.27 8.45 15.59
CA THR A 171 -18.34 7.32 15.50
C THR A 171 -16.91 7.74 15.27
N SER A 172 -16.66 8.75 14.41
CA SER A 172 -15.31 9.28 14.18
C SER A 172 -14.73 9.91 15.46
N TYR A 173 -15.56 10.61 16.24
CA TYR A 173 -15.15 11.18 17.52
C TYR A 173 -14.73 10.09 18.52
N ILE A 174 -15.54 9.05 18.69
CA ILE A 174 -15.25 7.94 19.61
C ILE A 174 -14.06 7.11 19.11
N ALA A 175 -13.99 6.82 17.81
CA ALA A 175 -12.90 6.08 17.20
C ALA A 175 -11.55 6.81 17.33
N ASN A 176 -11.54 8.13 17.23
CA ASN A 176 -10.33 8.93 17.46
C ASN A 176 -9.77 8.73 18.89
N LEU A 177 -10.63 8.61 19.90
CA LEU A 177 -10.20 8.36 21.28
C LEU A 177 -9.76 6.90 21.47
N LEU A 178 -10.55 5.94 21.01
CA LEU A 178 -10.26 4.50 21.18
C LEU A 178 -9.03 4.04 20.39
N GLY A 179 -8.84 4.57 19.19
CA GLY A 179 -7.71 4.27 18.31
C GLY A 179 -6.50 5.18 18.48
N HIS A 180 -6.51 6.05 19.52
CA HIS A 180 -5.41 7.00 19.75
C HIS A 180 -4.11 6.28 20.10
N GLU A 181 -2.97 6.74 19.53
CA GLU A 181 -1.67 6.11 19.73
C GLU A 181 -0.74 6.93 20.66
N GLY A 182 -1.18 8.11 21.11
CA GLY A 182 -0.41 8.99 21.98
C GLY A 182 -0.19 8.44 23.38
N PRO A 183 0.69 9.09 24.18
CA PRO A 183 1.03 8.64 25.53
C PRO A 183 -0.21 8.40 26.41
N GLY A 184 -0.22 7.29 27.16
CA GLY A 184 -1.30 6.89 28.04
C GLY A 184 -2.52 6.25 27.35
N SER A 185 -2.61 6.27 26.01
CA SER A 185 -3.67 5.57 25.26
C SER A 185 -3.61 4.06 25.46
N LEU A 186 -4.69 3.38 25.11
CA LEU A 186 -4.73 1.91 25.14
C LEU A 186 -3.57 1.30 24.34
N PHE A 187 -3.33 1.80 23.12
CA PHE A 187 -2.23 1.30 22.29
C PHE A 187 -0.85 1.56 22.91
N ASP A 188 -0.60 2.77 23.43
CA ASP A 188 0.68 3.09 24.06
C ASP A 188 0.98 2.15 25.26
N VAL A 189 -0.05 1.88 26.09
CA VAL A 189 0.08 0.96 27.22
C VAL A 189 0.35 -0.47 26.76
N LEU A 190 -0.38 -0.97 25.77
CA LEU A 190 -0.16 -2.31 25.21
C LEU A 190 1.23 -2.44 24.57
N LYS A 191 1.62 -1.44 23.77
CA LYS A 191 2.93 -1.41 23.09
C LYS A 191 4.11 -1.35 24.06
N LYS A 192 4.05 -0.51 25.07
CA LYS A 192 5.09 -0.42 26.10
C LYS A 192 5.29 -1.70 26.88
N ASN A 193 4.25 -2.52 26.99
CA ASN A 193 4.29 -3.82 27.65
C ASN A 193 4.51 -4.99 26.67
N GLY A 194 4.81 -4.71 25.41
CA GLY A 194 5.13 -5.72 24.41
C GLY A 194 3.97 -6.60 24.01
N LEU A 195 2.72 -6.12 24.13
CA LEU A 195 1.50 -6.91 23.85
C LEU A 195 0.92 -6.63 22.46
N ALA A 196 1.17 -5.45 21.89
CA ALA A 196 0.61 -5.07 20.58
C ALA A 196 1.63 -4.33 19.72
N ASP A 197 1.54 -4.54 18.40
CA ASP A 197 2.31 -3.85 17.36
C ASP A 197 1.53 -2.70 16.72
N SER A 198 0.21 -2.81 16.65
CA SER A 198 -0.68 -1.75 16.17
C SER A 198 -2.07 -1.86 16.80
N LEU A 199 -2.81 -0.74 16.79
CA LEU A 199 -4.22 -0.69 17.17
C LEU A 199 -4.94 0.30 16.26
N SER A 200 -6.15 -0.07 15.84
CA SER A 200 -7.06 0.84 15.13
C SER A 200 -8.47 0.71 15.67
N ALA A 201 -9.24 1.81 15.60
CA ALA A 201 -10.67 1.80 15.90
C ALA A 201 -11.43 2.57 14.83
N GLY A 202 -12.62 2.10 14.46
CA GLY A 202 -13.43 2.74 13.44
C GLY A 202 -14.72 1.99 13.13
N ILE A 203 -15.44 2.47 12.12
CA ILE A 203 -16.56 1.73 11.53
C ILE A 203 -15.99 0.51 10.81
N GLY A 204 -16.42 -0.68 11.22
CA GLY A 204 -16.06 -1.92 10.54
C GLY A 204 -16.92 -2.16 9.30
N MET A 205 -18.23 -2.08 9.47
CA MET A 205 -19.22 -2.18 8.39
C MET A 205 -20.37 -1.21 8.66
N ASP A 206 -20.93 -0.62 7.61
CA ASP A 206 -22.18 0.15 7.67
C ASP A 206 -23.04 -0.20 6.45
N THR A 207 -24.20 -0.82 6.70
CA THR A 207 -25.15 -1.27 5.67
C THR A 207 -26.28 -0.27 5.42
N GLY A 208 -26.25 0.88 6.12
CA GLY A 208 -27.30 1.90 6.07
C GLY A 208 -28.35 1.72 7.18
N GLU A 209 -28.61 0.52 7.64
CA GLU A 209 -29.49 0.24 8.78
C GLU A 209 -28.70 -0.23 10.01
N ASN A 210 -27.73 -1.10 9.78
CA ASN A 210 -26.86 -1.68 10.80
C ASN A 210 -25.40 -1.26 10.54
N ALA A 211 -24.64 -1.10 11.61
CA ALA A 211 -23.21 -0.89 11.55
C ALA A 211 -22.47 -1.64 12.64
N THR A 212 -21.15 -1.73 12.53
CA THR A 212 -20.28 -2.14 13.64
C THR A 212 -19.26 -1.04 13.93
N LEU A 213 -18.91 -0.87 15.20
CA LEU A 213 -17.71 -0.18 15.61
C LEU A 213 -16.69 -1.26 16.00
N ASP A 214 -15.58 -1.27 15.30
CA ASP A 214 -14.53 -2.28 15.47
C ASP A 214 -13.30 -1.68 16.14
N ILE A 215 -12.69 -2.43 17.08
CA ILE A 215 -11.35 -2.19 17.63
C ILE A 215 -10.48 -3.37 17.21
N SER A 216 -9.43 -3.13 16.43
CA SER A 216 -8.54 -4.18 15.93
C SER A 216 -7.12 -3.97 16.44
N ILE A 217 -6.51 -5.03 16.97
CA ILE A 217 -5.19 -5.04 17.62
C ILE A 217 -4.34 -6.10 16.95
N ALA A 218 -3.22 -5.69 16.36
CA ALA A 218 -2.19 -6.64 15.93
C ALA A 218 -1.36 -7.03 17.15
N LEU A 219 -1.31 -8.32 17.44
CA LEU A 219 -0.67 -8.85 18.64
C LEU A 219 0.77 -9.27 18.37
N THR A 220 1.64 -9.05 19.35
CA THR A 220 2.93 -9.73 19.43
C THR A 220 2.73 -11.20 19.83
N PRO A 221 3.76 -12.07 19.76
CA PRO A 221 3.68 -13.42 20.35
C PRO A 221 3.29 -13.41 21.82
N GLU A 222 3.83 -12.47 22.61
CA GLU A 222 3.47 -12.28 24.03
C GLU A 222 2.02 -11.82 24.18
N GLY A 223 1.56 -10.88 23.33
CA GLY A 223 0.18 -10.43 23.30
C GLY A 223 -0.81 -11.53 22.96
N LEU A 224 -0.44 -12.44 22.06
CA LEU A 224 -1.25 -13.62 21.75
C LEU A 224 -1.39 -14.52 22.97
N SER A 225 -0.30 -14.81 23.69
CA SER A 225 -0.33 -15.64 24.88
C SER A 225 -1.15 -15.04 26.02
N ARG A 226 -1.29 -13.72 26.05
CA ARG A 226 -1.96 -12.93 27.09
C ARG A 226 -3.21 -12.18 26.59
N HIS A 227 -3.78 -12.62 25.48
CA HIS A 227 -4.93 -11.91 24.87
C HIS A 227 -6.16 -11.81 25.82
N ASP A 228 -6.31 -12.75 26.75
CA ASP A 228 -7.37 -12.70 27.78
C ASP A 228 -7.16 -11.56 28.80
N GLU A 229 -5.93 -11.05 28.96
CA GLU A 229 -5.63 -9.89 29.79
C GLU A 229 -5.89 -8.57 29.04
N ILE A 230 -5.81 -8.59 27.72
CA ILE A 230 -6.01 -7.41 26.85
C ILE A 230 -7.50 -7.02 26.79
N LEU A 231 -8.40 -7.99 26.71
CA LEU A 231 -9.86 -7.73 26.63
C LEU A 231 -10.37 -6.85 27.80
N PRO A 232 -10.12 -7.15 29.08
CA PRO A 232 -10.51 -6.28 30.18
C PRO A 232 -9.88 -4.87 30.14
N LEU A 233 -8.68 -4.73 29.57
CA LEU A 233 -8.03 -3.41 29.39
C LEU A 233 -8.78 -2.57 28.34
N VAL A 234 -9.25 -3.19 27.25
CA VAL A 234 -10.08 -2.52 26.24
C VAL A 234 -11.35 -1.96 26.90
N PHE A 235 -12.06 -2.77 27.67
CA PHE A 235 -13.30 -2.32 28.36
C PHE A 235 -12.99 -1.24 29.40
N ARG A 236 -11.91 -1.37 30.16
CA ARG A 236 -11.50 -0.31 31.11
C ARG A 236 -11.22 1.02 30.36
N TYR A 237 -10.60 0.96 29.20
CA TYR A 237 -10.36 2.18 28.41
C TYR A 237 -11.66 2.76 27.84
N ILE A 238 -12.59 1.93 27.39
CA ILE A 238 -13.93 2.36 26.99
C ILE A 238 -14.64 3.08 28.14
N ASP A 239 -14.52 2.58 29.39
CA ASP A 239 -15.09 3.23 30.56
C ASP A 239 -14.47 4.60 30.83
N ILE A 240 -13.13 4.74 30.71
CA ILE A 240 -12.45 6.03 30.81
C ILE A 240 -12.97 7.01 29.75
N VAL A 241 -13.13 6.55 28.50
CA VAL A 241 -13.72 7.35 27.42
C VAL A 241 -15.16 7.76 27.74
N ARG A 242 -15.97 6.85 28.29
CA ARG A 242 -17.35 7.11 28.70
C ARG A 242 -17.46 8.15 29.81
N GLU A 243 -16.58 8.07 30.82
CA GLU A 243 -16.57 8.96 31.97
C GLU A 243 -16.03 10.36 31.66
N GLN A 244 -14.95 10.44 30.85
CA GLN A 244 -14.13 11.66 30.71
C GLN A 244 -13.85 12.06 29.25
N GLY A 245 -14.16 11.20 28.28
CA GLY A 245 -13.79 11.40 26.87
C GLY A 245 -14.63 12.46 26.15
N ILE A 246 -15.88 12.68 26.57
CA ILE A 246 -16.79 13.59 25.87
C ILE A 246 -16.52 15.02 26.31
N SER A 247 -15.88 15.82 25.44
CA SER A 247 -15.43 17.18 25.72
C SER A 247 -15.61 18.07 24.50
N GLN A 248 -16.15 19.28 24.71
CA GLN A 248 -16.28 20.28 23.66
C GLN A 248 -14.91 20.71 23.12
N GLN A 249 -13.92 20.87 23.96
CA GLN A 249 -12.56 21.23 23.54
C GLN A 249 -11.95 20.21 22.56
N ARG A 250 -12.12 18.91 22.83
CA ARG A 250 -11.66 17.86 21.89
C ARG A 250 -12.40 17.90 20.55
N PHE A 251 -13.70 18.14 20.61
CA PHE A 251 -14.49 18.31 19.40
C PHE A 251 -14.00 19.50 18.56
N GLU A 252 -13.76 20.66 19.18
CA GLU A 252 -13.28 21.87 18.50
C GLU A 252 -11.89 21.67 17.88
N GLU A 253 -11.01 20.90 18.54
CA GLU A 253 -9.71 20.52 17.98
C GLU A 253 -9.88 19.67 16.73
N MET A 254 -10.67 18.61 16.78
CA MET A 254 -10.96 17.75 15.62
C MET A 254 -11.64 18.52 14.49
N GLN A 255 -12.59 19.39 14.81
CA GLN A 255 -13.28 20.28 13.86
C GLN A 255 -12.27 21.18 13.15
N ARG A 256 -11.37 21.82 13.90
CA ARG A 256 -10.34 22.69 13.33
C ARG A 256 -9.41 21.94 12.39
N LEU A 257 -8.96 20.75 12.77
CA LEU A 257 -8.12 19.91 11.90
C LEU A 257 -8.86 19.49 10.62
N ALA A 258 -10.12 19.07 10.72
CA ALA A 258 -10.93 18.73 9.56
C ALA A 258 -11.12 19.92 8.60
N GLN A 259 -11.34 21.13 9.13
CA GLN A 259 -11.47 22.37 8.35
C GLN A 259 -10.16 22.73 7.62
N ILE A 260 -9.02 22.60 8.29
CA ILE A 260 -7.69 22.84 7.70
C ILE A 260 -7.43 21.84 6.58
N ASP A 261 -7.70 20.56 6.81
CA ASP A 261 -7.48 19.50 5.83
C ASP A 261 -8.37 19.71 4.57
N PHE A 262 -9.65 20.04 4.76
CA PHE A 262 -10.54 20.36 3.64
C PHE A 262 -10.07 21.59 2.87
N ARG A 263 -9.66 22.66 3.57
CA ARG A 263 -9.22 23.92 2.95
C ARG A 263 -7.98 23.74 2.07
N PHE A 264 -7.04 22.91 2.51
CA PHE A 264 -5.75 22.68 1.83
C PHE A 264 -5.66 21.29 1.20
N ARG A 265 -6.82 20.73 0.86
CA ARG A 265 -6.92 19.48 0.13
C ARG A 265 -6.24 19.63 -1.23
N GLU A 266 -5.32 18.71 -1.51
CA GLU A 266 -4.62 18.65 -2.79
C GLU A 266 -5.37 17.72 -3.77
N GLN A 267 -5.08 17.87 -5.04
CA GLN A 267 -5.69 17.05 -6.08
C GLN A 267 -5.19 15.59 -5.97
N GLY A 268 -6.14 14.66 -5.91
CA GLY A 268 -5.86 13.21 -5.95
C GLY A 268 -5.84 12.65 -7.37
N GLU A 269 -5.68 11.32 -7.46
CA GLU A 269 -5.80 10.58 -8.71
C GLU A 269 -7.20 10.78 -9.34
N PRO A 270 -7.32 11.17 -10.64
CA PRO A 270 -8.61 11.41 -11.28
C PRO A 270 -9.58 10.24 -11.20
N VAL A 271 -9.09 9.00 -11.36
CA VAL A 271 -9.92 7.79 -11.26
C VAL A 271 -10.45 7.62 -9.84
N GLN A 272 -9.60 7.76 -8.83
CA GLN A 272 -10.01 7.66 -7.43
C GLN A 272 -11.01 8.77 -7.05
N GLU A 273 -10.81 9.97 -7.56
CA GLU A 273 -11.71 11.08 -7.32
C GLU A 273 -13.10 10.84 -7.96
N ALA A 274 -13.16 10.36 -9.19
CA ALA A 274 -14.42 10.00 -9.85
C ALA A 274 -15.15 8.86 -9.10
N MET A 275 -14.43 7.83 -8.68
CA MET A 275 -14.98 6.71 -7.89
C MET A 275 -15.50 7.20 -6.53
N ARG A 276 -14.74 8.03 -5.83
CA ARG A 276 -15.14 8.63 -4.56
C ARG A 276 -16.42 9.46 -4.70
N LEU A 277 -16.48 10.33 -5.68
CA LEU A 277 -17.65 11.19 -5.92
C LEU A 277 -18.89 10.37 -6.30
N SER A 278 -18.75 9.38 -7.18
CA SER A 278 -19.88 8.52 -7.55
C SER A 278 -20.41 7.71 -6.37
N SER A 279 -19.53 7.22 -5.49
CA SER A 279 -19.94 6.55 -4.26
C SER A 279 -20.61 7.52 -3.27
N GLN A 280 -20.03 8.69 -3.06
CA GLN A 280 -20.58 9.69 -2.13
C GLN A 280 -21.95 10.21 -2.54
N LEU A 281 -22.27 10.27 -3.83
CA LEU A 281 -23.61 10.60 -4.33
C LEU A 281 -24.68 9.58 -3.89
N GLN A 282 -24.30 8.37 -3.48
CA GLN A 282 -25.23 7.39 -2.89
C GLN A 282 -25.53 7.69 -1.42
N ASP A 283 -24.58 8.29 -0.70
CA ASP A 283 -24.64 8.44 0.75
C ASP A 283 -24.96 9.87 1.21
N TYR A 284 -24.67 10.91 0.39
CA TYR A 284 -24.78 12.31 0.77
C TYR A 284 -25.58 13.13 -0.24
N PRO A 285 -26.25 14.21 0.22
CA PRO A 285 -26.85 15.20 -0.69
C PRO A 285 -25.80 15.80 -1.65
N ALA A 286 -26.21 16.12 -2.87
CA ALA A 286 -25.32 16.65 -3.91
C ALA A 286 -24.51 17.89 -3.45
N ASP A 287 -25.09 18.75 -2.63
CA ASP A 287 -24.44 19.97 -2.12
C ASP A 287 -23.30 19.66 -1.14
N ASP A 288 -23.31 18.49 -0.52
CA ASP A 288 -22.33 18.10 0.50
C ASP A 288 -21.24 17.13 0.00
N ILE A 289 -21.38 16.57 -1.20
CA ILE A 289 -20.47 15.49 -1.68
C ILE A 289 -18.97 15.85 -1.65
N LEU A 290 -18.64 17.14 -1.79
CA LEU A 290 -17.24 17.58 -1.72
C LEU A 290 -16.73 17.74 -0.29
N SER A 291 -17.60 18.08 0.66
CA SER A 291 -17.24 18.44 2.03
C SER A 291 -17.64 17.39 3.08
N ALA A 292 -18.62 16.52 2.78
CA ALA A 292 -19.17 15.55 3.74
C ALA A 292 -18.13 14.77 4.57
N PRO A 293 -17.00 14.29 4.01
CA PRO A 293 -15.96 13.60 4.79
C PRO A 293 -15.33 14.47 5.90
N TRP A 294 -15.34 15.79 5.74
CA TRP A 294 -14.70 16.75 6.67
C TRP A 294 -15.70 17.53 7.54
N LEU A 295 -17.01 17.39 7.34
CA LEU A 295 -18.00 18.10 8.13
C LEU A 295 -17.98 17.64 9.59
N MET A 296 -17.82 18.58 10.50
CA MET A 296 -18.00 18.45 11.94
C MET A 296 -18.69 19.73 12.43
N GLU A 297 -20.01 19.85 12.24
CA GLU A 297 -20.70 21.14 12.35
C GLU A 297 -21.01 21.51 13.79
N ARG A 298 -21.40 20.55 14.62
CA ARG A 298 -21.80 20.81 16.00
C ARG A 298 -21.40 19.69 16.95
N TYR A 299 -21.05 20.07 18.18
CA TYR A 299 -20.85 19.15 19.28
C TYR A 299 -22.18 18.45 19.66
N ALA A 300 -22.18 17.12 19.66
CA ALA A 300 -23.37 16.29 19.86
C ALA A 300 -23.16 15.24 20.96
N PRO A 301 -23.00 15.63 22.24
CA PRO A 301 -22.61 14.74 23.33
C PRO A 301 -23.60 13.57 23.54
N ASP A 302 -24.89 13.76 23.26
CA ASP A 302 -25.88 12.70 23.45
C ASP A 302 -25.72 11.61 22.37
N GLN A 303 -25.34 11.95 21.14
CA GLN A 303 -25.04 10.98 20.10
C GLN A 303 -23.78 10.17 20.48
N TYR A 304 -22.75 10.83 21.03
CA TYR A 304 -21.53 10.16 21.50
C TYR A 304 -21.82 9.19 22.64
N ARG A 305 -22.64 9.59 23.64
CA ARG A 305 -23.07 8.72 24.73
C ARG A 305 -23.89 7.54 24.22
N ASN A 306 -24.75 7.74 23.24
CA ASN A 306 -25.51 6.66 22.62
C ASN A 306 -24.59 5.59 22.00
N ILE A 307 -23.57 5.97 21.25
CA ILE A 307 -22.59 5.03 20.71
C ILE A 307 -21.86 4.31 21.85
N LEU A 308 -21.31 5.05 22.81
CA LEU A 308 -20.59 4.46 23.96
C LEU A 308 -21.45 3.50 24.79
N SER A 309 -22.76 3.72 24.90
CA SER A 309 -23.68 2.82 25.61
C SER A 309 -23.81 1.45 24.94
N ARG A 310 -23.43 1.32 23.66
CA ARG A 310 -23.43 0.05 22.92
C ARG A 310 -22.10 -0.71 23.03
N LEU A 311 -21.03 -0.04 23.48
CA LEU A 311 -19.72 -0.66 23.63
C LEU A 311 -19.61 -1.34 25.00
N THR A 312 -20.33 -2.44 25.17
CA THR A 312 -20.44 -3.19 26.45
C THR A 312 -19.96 -4.63 26.27
N PRO A 313 -19.54 -5.30 27.37
CA PRO A 313 -19.15 -6.71 27.33
C PRO A 313 -20.25 -7.66 26.84
N ASP A 314 -21.52 -7.32 27.05
CA ASP A 314 -22.65 -8.13 26.58
C ASP A 314 -22.96 -7.97 25.09
N ASN A 315 -22.43 -6.91 24.45
CA ASN A 315 -22.70 -6.55 23.06
C ASN A 315 -21.45 -6.60 22.18
N VAL A 316 -20.66 -7.68 22.31
CA VAL A 316 -19.39 -7.80 21.57
C VAL A 316 -19.23 -9.16 20.90
N MET A 317 -18.77 -9.15 19.66
CA MET A 317 -18.17 -10.31 19.00
C MET A 317 -16.66 -10.11 18.97
N VAL A 318 -15.93 -10.98 19.64
CA VAL A 318 -14.45 -10.99 19.65
C VAL A 318 -13.95 -11.95 18.60
N TYR A 319 -13.01 -11.53 17.76
CA TYR A 319 -12.35 -12.36 16.77
C TYR A 319 -10.85 -12.46 17.10
N LEU A 320 -10.35 -13.68 17.19
CA LEU A 320 -8.92 -13.99 17.32
C LEU A 320 -8.45 -14.75 16.07
N LEU A 321 -7.53 -14.18 15.33
CA LEU A 321 -6.82 -14.84 14.21
C LEU A 321 -5.39 -15.10 14.63
N ALA A 322 -4.95 -16.35 14.56
CA ALA A 322 -3.59 -16.72 14.94
C ALA A 322 -3.11 -17.98 14.18
N PRO A 323 -1.79 -18.18 14.01
CA PRO A 323 -1.27 -19.43 13.52
C PRO A 323 -1.44 -20.52 14.60
N GLN A 324 -1.89 -21.69 14.20
CA GLN A 324 -2.02 -22.87 15.07
C GLN A 324 -2.68 -22.57 16.45
N PRO A 325 -3.90 -22.00 16.49
CA PRO A 325 -4.52 -21.54 17.73
C PRO A 325 -5.04 -22.68 18.63
N GLY A 326 -4.77 -23.94 18.27
CA GLY A 326 -5.14 -25.11 19.08
C GLY A 326 -6.64 -25.44 19.06
N LEU A 327 -7.31 -25.22 17.93
CA LEU A 327 -8.74 -25.46 17.74
C LEU A 327 -9.10 -26.94 17.98
N LYS A 328 -10.23 -27.15 18.66
CA LYS A 328 -10.77 -28.50 18.92
C LYS A 328 -12.01 -28.73 18.07
N ASN A 329 -11.94 -29.68 17.13
CA ASN A 329 -13.02 -29.99 16.19
C ASN A 329 -13.53 -28.72 15.47
N PRO A 330 -12.68 -27.98 14.72
CA PRO A 330 -13.06 -26.72 14.10
C PRO A 330 -14.11 -26.91 13.02
N ASN A 331 -14.96 -25.93 12.87
CA ASN A 331 -15.74 -25.72 11.66
C ASN A 331 -14.82 -25.31 10.52
N LEU A 332 -15.22 -25.56 9.28
CA LEU A 332 -14.55 -25.05 8.10
C LEU A 332 -15.46 -24.09 7.36
N THR A 333 -14.91 -22.96 6.91
CA THR A 333 -15.67 -22.12 5.98
C THR A 333 -15.82 -22.81 4.64
N GLN A 334 -17.00 -22.73 4.02
CA GLN A 334 -17.39 -23.53 2.86
C GLN A 334 -16.41 -23.42 1.66
N TRP A 335 -15.89 -22.23 1.36
CA TRP A 335 -15.14 -21.99 0.14
C TRP A 335 -13.64 -21.81 0.37
N TYR A 336 -13.26 -21.20 1.50
CA TYR A 336 -11.87 -20.95 1.85
C TYR A 336 -11.29 -22.03 2.78
N GLU A 337 -12.14 -22.97 3.25
CA GLU A 337 -11.75 -24.09 4.11
C GLU A 337 -10.95 -23.63 5.34
N THR A 338 -11.29 -22.43 5.87
CA THR A 338 -10.64 -21.84 7.02
C THR A 338 -11.13 -22.49 8.30
N PRO A 339 -10.24 -23.11 9.11
CA PRO A 339 -10.63 -23.65 10.40
C PRO A 339 -11.01 -22.54 11.37
N TRP A 340 -12.14 -22.72 12.08
CA TRP A 340 -12.61 -21.78 13.10
C TRP A 340 -13.50 -22.45 14.13
N GLN A 341 -13.61 -21.82 15.31
CA GLN A 341 -14.59 -22.19 16.34
C GLN A 341 -15.18 -20.95 16.99
N ILE A 342 -16.38 -21.08 17.56
CA ILE A 342 -17.04 -20.04 18.34
C ILE A 342 -17.34 -20.57 19.74
N GLU A 343 -17.16 -19.73 20.75
CA GLU A 343 -17.44 -20.04 22.14
C GLU A 343 -18.07 -18.81 22.82
N PRO A 344 -19.01 -19.02 23.79
CA PRO A 344 -19.58 -17.90 24.55
C PRO A 344 -18.53 -17.26 25.45
N LEU A 345 -18.64 -15.93 25.63
CA LEU A 345 -17.77 -15.16 26.53
C LEU A 345 -18.52 -14.88 27.85
N ASN A 346 -17.79 -14.83 28.95
CA ASN A 346 -18.30 -14.35 30.21
C ASN A 346 -18.14 -12.82 30.31
N ALA A 347 -19.25 -12.10 30.14
CA ALA A 347 -19.27 -10.63 30.18
C ALA A 347 -18.77 -10.06 31.52
N GLU A 348 -19.09 -10.69 32.66
CA GLU A 348 -18.65 -10.25 33.98
C GLU A 348 -17.11 -10.35 34.12
N ALA A 349 -16.52 -11.41 33.58
CA ALA A 349 -15.08 -11.59 33.58
C ALA A 349 -14.34 -10.51 32.78
N LEU A 350 -14.95 -9.99 31.73
CA LEU A 350 -14.39 -8.90 30.91
C LEU A 350 -14.36 -7.55 31.62
N GLN A 351 -15.24 -7.34 32.62
CA GLN A 351 -15.28 -6.10 33.41
C GLN A 351 -14.32 -6.12 34.61
N THR A 352 -14.07 -7.28 35.22
CA THR A 352 -13.49 -7.36 36.57
C THR A 352 -12.00 -7.68 36.61
N LYS A 353 -11.37 -8.12 35.52
CA LYS A 353 -10.04 -8.72 35.51
C LYS A 353 -8.92 -7.88 34.87
N ALA A 354 -9.11 -6.57 34.69
CA ALA A 354 -8.04 -5.74 34.12
C ALA A 354 -6.80 -5.73 35.05
N PRO A 355 -5.58 -6.04 34.52
CA PRO A 355 -4.35 -6.01 35.32
C PRO A 355 -4.15 -4.63 35.96
N GLY A 356 -4.08 -4.55 37.30
CA GLY A 356 -4.14 -3.29 38.04
C GLY A 356 -3.06 -2.28 37.69
N ALA A 357 -1.85 -2.74 37.36
CA ALA A 357 -0.76 -1.88 36.92
C ALA A 357 -0.99 -1.27 35.51
N LEU A 358 -1.44 -2.08 34.55
CA LEU A 358 -1.73 -1.63 33.17
C LEU A 358 -2.96 -0.72 33.15
N ALA A 359 -4.00 -1.06 33.89
CA ALA A 359 -5.22 -0.26 33.98
C ALA A 359 -4.99 1.14 34.56
N LYS A 360 -4.04 1.29 35.51
CA LYS A 360 -3.65 2.60 36.10
C LYS A 360 -2.85 3.47 35.15
N ALA A 361 -2.22 2.90 34.15
CA ALA A 361 -1.44 3.64 33.16
C ALA A 361 -2.30 4.20 32.00
N LEU A 362 -3.59 3.83 31.94
CA LEU A 362 -4.50 4.29 30.91
C LEU A 362 -4.97 5.72 31.19
N GLU A 363 -4.74 6.61 30.23
CA GLU A 363 -5.11 8.02 30.27
C GLU A 363 -5.69 8.47 28.91
N LEU A 364 -6.51 9.50 28.92
CA LEU A 364 -6.99 10.12 27.70
C LEU A 364 -5.91 11.02 27.09
N PRO A 365 -5.89 11.16 25.73
CA PRO A 365 -4.93 12.01 25.06
C PRO A 365 -5.01 13.46 25.52
N LEU A 366 -3.86 14.12 25.65
CA LEU A 366 -3.74 15.55 25.87
C LEU A 366 -4.09 16.34 24.60
N PRO A 367 -4.38 17.65 24.72
CA PRO A 367 -4.54 18.54 23.56
C PRO A 367 -3.34 18.45 22.60
N ASN A 368 -3.61 18.48 21.30
CA ASN A 368 -2.59 18.27 20.28
C ASN A 368 -1.71 19.54 20.08
N PRO A 369 -0.41 19.51 20.43
CA PRO A 369 0.47 20.68 20.30
C PRO A 369 0.87 21.00 18.85
N PHE A 370 0.55 20.11 17.90
CA PHE A 370 0.90 20.27 16.48
C PHE A 370 -0.21 20.90 15.65
N VAL A 371 -1.37 21.24 16.22
CA VAL A 371 -2.42 21.95 15.47
C VAL A 371 -1.82 23.22 14.87
N PRO A 372 -1.85 23.40 13.54
CA PRO A 372 -1.23 24.56 12.89
C PRO A 372 -1.88 25.88 13.34
N GLU A 373 -1.05 26.85 13.69
CA GLU A 373 -1.46 28.21 14.08
C GLU A 373 -1.20 29.21 12.96
N ASN A 374 -0.08 29.06 12.24
CA ASN A 374 0.31 29.89 11.11
C ASN A 374 0.17 29.11 9.79
N LEU A 375 -0.80 29.51 8.98
CA LEU A 375 -1.08 28.92 7.66
C LEU A 375 -0.79 29.93 6.53
N ALA A 376 0.08 30.91 6.78
CA ALA A 376 0.45 31.92 5.79
C ALA A 376 1.40 31.35 4.73
N MET A 377 1.24 31.85 3.49
CA MET A 377 2.18 31.54 2.42
C MET A 377 3.45 32.42 2.57
N VAL A 378 4.60 31.79 2.43
CA VAL A 378 5.91 32.47 2.43
C VAL A 378 6.03 33.36 1.19
N PRO A 379 6.42 34.65 1.34
CA PRO A 379 6.60 35.55 0.21
C PRO A 379 7.69 35.08 -0.76
N GLY A 380 7.47 35.29 -2.06
CA GLY A 380 8.45 35.01 -3.10
C GLY A 380 7.87 34.18 -4.26
N LYS A 381 8.63 34.11 -5.36
CA LYS A 381 8.23 33.33 -6.55
C LYS A 381 8.57 31.86 -6.36
N THR A 382 7.75 31.01 -6.96
CA THR A 382 8.09 29.59 -7.16
C THR A 382 9.35 29.46 -8.01
N MET A 383 10.24 28.56 -7.57
CA MET A 383 11.45 28.19 -8.32
C MET A 383 11.12 27.08 -9.31
N ASP A 384 11.73 27.08 -10.48
CA ASP A 384 11.47 26.07 -11.52
C ASP A 384 12.05 24.70 -11.16
N LYS A 385 13.18 24.70 -10.45
CA LYS A 385 13.88 23.51 -9.96
C LYS A 385 14.67 23.82 -8.68
N PRO A 386 15.09 22.79 -7.93
CA PRO A 386 15.97 22.99 -6.78
C PRO A 386 17.32 23.61 -7.18
N GLU A 387 17.83 24.48 -6.31
CA GLU A 387 19.15 25.05 -6.39
C GLU A 387 20.04 24.50 -5.26
N LEU A 388 21.29 24.24 -5.59
CA LEU A 388 22.29 23.86 -4.59
C LEU A 388 22.77 25.13 -3.88
N LEU A 389 22.36 25.30 -2.62
CA LEU A 389 22.74 26.47 -1.82
C LEU A 389 24.23 26.46 -1.41
N GLY A 390 24.86 25.28 -1.47
CA GLY A 390 26.27 25.11 -1.11
C GLY A 390 26.49 23.79 -0.37
N ASN A 391 27.74 23.60 0.09
CA ASN A 391 28.15 22.54 0.99
C ASN A 391 28.38 23.13 2.37
N HIS A 392 27.61 22.69 3.37
CA HIS A 392 27.89 23.01 4.76
C HIS A 392 28.58 21.79 5.38
N GLU A 393 29.84 21.91 5.67
CA GLU A 393 30.67 20.88 6.33
C GLU A 393 30.52 19.49 5.64
N GLY A 394 30.57 19.44 4.29
CA GLY A 394 30.43 18.20 3.53
C GLY A 394 28.97 17.81 3.14
N MET A 395 27.95 18.43 3.71
CA MET A 395 26.55 18.17 3.37
C MET A 395 26.07 19.00 2.18
N ALA A 396 25.56 18.36 1.14
CA ALA A 396 24.92 19.03 0.00
C ALA A 396 23.51 19.50 0.37
N ILE A 397 23.23 20.83 0.21
CA ILE A 397 21.95 21.44 0.59
C ILE A 397 21.21 21.91 -0.66
N TRP A 398 20.11 21.22 -0.98
CA TRP A 398 19.20 21.56 -2.08
C TRP A 398 17.97 22.27 -1.56
N PHE A 399 17.57 23.34 -2.23
CA PHE A 399 16.41 24.14 -1.85
C PHE A 399 15.56 24.53 -3.05
N ALA A 400 14.22 24.42 -2.88
CA ALA A 400 13.26 24.98 -3.84
C ALA A 400 12.04 25.53 -3.11
N ARG A 401 11.74 26.84 -3.28
CA ARG A 401 10.45 27.41 -2.88
C ARG A 401 9.39 27.06 -3.91
N ASP A 402 8.27 26.52 -3.43
CA ASP A 402 7.14 26.18 -4.28
C ASP A 402 5.81 26.63 -3.69
N THR A 403 5.08 27.43 -4.45
CA THR A 403 3.76 27.97 -4.10
C THR A 403 2.69 27.61 -5.14
N ARG A 404 3.00 26.71 -6.07
CA ARG A 404 2.10 26.34 -7.19
C ARG A 404 0.74 25.82 -6.73
N PHE A 405 0.69 25.09 -5.61
CA PHE A 405 -0.54 24.48 -5.09
C PHE A 405 -1.25 25.36 -4.06
N ASN A 406 -0.71 26.53 -3.74
CA ASN A 406 -1.27 27.44 -2.73
C ASN A 406 -1.56 26.73 -1.39
N THR A 407 -0.69 25.83 -0.97
CA THR A 407 -0.78 25.11 0.30
C THR A 407 0.37 25.50 1.22
N PRO A 408 0.14 25.74 2.52
CA PRO A 408 1.20 26.10 3.48
C PRO A 408 1.96 24.86 3.94
N LYS A 409 2.37 24.03 2.98
CA LYS A 409 3.06 22.75 3.21
C LYS A 409 4.49 22.80 2.71
N ALA A 410 5.37 22.01 3.34
CA ALA A 410 6.74 21.81 2.92
C ALA A 410 7.16 20.34 3.13
N ASN A 411 8.19 19.92 2.38
CA ASN A 411 8.83 18.61 2.52
C ASN A 411 10.33 18.78 2.74
N VAL A 412 10.86 17.97 3.64
CA VAL A 412 12.28 17.86 3.95
C VAL A 412 12.71 16.42 3.73
N PHE A 413 13.80 16.21 3.01
CA PHE A 413 14.48 14.93 2.83
C PHE A 413 15.90 15.08 3.33
N PHE A 414 16.27 14.27 4.30
CA PHE A 414 17.64 14.19 4.79
C PHE A 414 18.12 12.76 4.64
N SER A 415 19.06 12.53 3.75
CA SER A 415 19.68 11.22 3.53
C SER A 415 21.04 11.17 4.18
N LEU A 416 21.21 10.21 5.04
CA LEU A 416 22.46 9.82 5.65
C LEU A 416 22.98 8.60 4.90
N ARG A 417 23.82 8.85 3.90
CA ARG A 417 24.50 7.81 3.13
C ARG A 417 25.76 7.41 3.88
N THR A 418 26.04 6.12 4.00
CA THR A 418 27.17 5.60 4.76
C THR A 418 27.63 4.25 4.24
N PRO A 419 28.96 3.99 4.15
CA PRO A 419 29.44 2.67 3.78
C PRO A 419 29.04 1.59 4.78
N ALA A 420 28.87 1.91 6.07
CA ALA A 420 28.54 0.97 7.12
C ALA A 420 27.25 0.17 6.86
N ALA A 421 26.24 0.79 6.22
CA ALA A 421 24.94 0.15 5.95
C ALA A 421 24.99 -0.94 4.86
N ARG A 422 26.05 -0.98 4.03
CA ARG A 422 26.13 -1.78 2.80
C ARG A 422 27.21 -2.87 2.79
N ILE A 423 27.80 -3.19 3.94
CA ILE A 423 28.92 -4.13 4.02
C ILE A 423 28.47 -5.59 3.89
N SER A 424 27.33 -5.95 4.49
CA SER A 424 26.86 -7.33 4.61
C SER A 424 25.37 -7.42 4.89
N ALA A 425 24.78 -8.64 4.77
CA ALA A 425 23.42 -8.91 5.22
C ALA A 425 23.21 -8.51 6.70
N ARG A 426 24.25 -8.68 7.52
CA ARG A 426 24.23 -8.32 8.94
C ARG A 426 24.12 -6.82 9.16
N SER A 427 24.91 -6.01 8.45
CA SER A 427 24.80 -4.55 8.51
C SER A 427 23.46 -4.03 7.97
N HIS A 428 22.90 -4.67 6.93
CA HIS A 428 21.56 -4.37 6.45
C HIS A 428 20.48 -4.67 7.50
N VAL A 429 20.56 -5.80 8.19
CA VAL A 429 19.66 -6.17 9.29
C VAL A 429 19.79 -5.20 10.45
N LEU A 430 21.00 -4.83 10.85
CA LEU A 430 21.25 -3.84 11.91
C LEU A 430 20.69 -2.47 11.52
N THR A 431 20.89 -2.01 10.27
CA THR A 431 20.29 -0.76 9.77
C THR A 431 18.76 -0.80 9.88
N ARG A 432 18.14 -1.90 9.50
CA ARG A 432 16.68 -2.09 9.57
C ARG A 432 16.20 -2.05 11.03
N LEU A 433 16.82 -2.83 11.92
CA LEU A 433 16.46 -2.87 13.35
C LEU A 433 16.64 -1.51 14.04
N LEU A 434 17.70 -0.75 13.68
CA LEU A 434 17.90 0.59 14.18
C LEU A 434 16.78 1.54 13.75
N VAL A 435 16.43 1.54 12.46
CA VAL A 435 15.33 2.34 11.91
C VAL A 435 13.99 1.96 12.56
N ASP A 436 13.70 0.68 12.71
CA ASP A 436 12.47 0.21 13.35
C ASP A 436 12.42 0.62 14.82
N SER A 437 13.56 0.60 15.53
CA SER A 437 13.66 1.05 16.91
C SER A 437 13.41 2.55 17.05
N ILE A 438 13.99 3.37 16.17
CA ILE A 438 13.78 4.84 16.14
C ILE A 438 12.30 5.15 15.85
N ASN A 439 11.70 4.51 14.85
CA ASN A 439 10.29 4.68 14.50
C ASN A 439 9.37 4.29 15.68
N ASN A 440 9.68 3.19 16.37
CA ASN A 440 8.93 2.75 17.54
C ASN A 440 8.99 3.74 18.71
N ASN A 441 10.15 4.37 18.92
CA ASN A 441 10.31 5.40 19.98
C ASN A 441 9.56 6.69 19.67
N LEU A 442 9.52 7.07 18.39
CA LEU A 442 8.84 8.28 17.95
C LEU A 442 7.31 8.12 17.91
N ASN A 443 6.79 6.91 17.72
CA ASN A 443 5.39 6.65 17.39
C ASN A 443 4.40 7.39 18.29
N ALA A 444 4.42 7.17 19.59
CA ALA A 444 3.43 7.73 20.51
C ALA A 444 3.48 9.28 20.53
N TRP A 445 4.67 9.87 20.46
CA TRP A 445 4.83 11.33 20.45
C TRP A 445 4.45 11.94 19.08
N ALA A 446 4.92 11.34 17.99
CA ALA A 446 4.69 11.83 16.63
C ALA A 446 3.27 11.56 16.13
N TYR A 447 2.48 10.73 16.81
CA TYR A 447 1.10 10.49 16.46
C TYR A 447 0.26 11.77 16.41
N SER A 448 0.45 12.65 17.41
CA SER A 448 -0.20 13.97 17.44
C SER A 448 0.19 14.85 16.24
N ALA A 449 1.45 14.77 15.78
CA ALA A 449 1.88 15.46 14.57
C ALA A 449 1.17 14.92 13.33
N ARG A 450 1.02 13.60 13.21
CA ARG A 450 0.31 12.94 12.11
C ARG A 450 -1.17 13.33 12.05
N LEU A 451 -1.85 13.39 13.20
CA LEU A 451 -3.22 13.89 13.30
C LEU A 451 -3.36 15.35 12.85
N ALA A 452 -2.31 16.15 13.00
CA ALA A 452 -2.27 17.56 12.61
C ALA A 452 -1.77 17.79 11.17
N GLY A 453 -1.67 16.74 10.33
CA GLY A 453 -1.25 16.83 8.93
C GLY A 453 0.24 16.99 8.71
N LEU A 454 1.07 16.62 9.71
CA LEU A 454 2.50 16.41 9.56
C LEU A 454 2.78 14.91 9.47
N ASP A 455 3.57 14.50 8.50
CA ASP A 455 3.99 13.12 8.35
C ASP A 455 5.51 12.99 8.35
N TYR A 456 6.00 11.82 8.77
CA TYR A 456 7.42 11.48 8.68
C TYR A 456 7.58 10.03 8.29
N SER A 457 8.69 9.74 7.67
CA SER A 457 9.16 8.37 7.47
C SER A 457 10.67 8.31 7.60
N ILE A 458 11.15 7.32 8.34
CA ILE A 458 12.56 6.97 8.43
C ILE A 458 12.68 5.59 7.83
N TYR A 459 13.46 5.44 6.77
CA TYR A 459 13.57 4.18 6.06
C TYR A 459 15.00 3.90 5.59
N PRO A 460 15.42 2.62 5.64
CA PRO A 460 16.71 2.20 5.10
C PRO A 460 16.65 2.13 3.57
N HIS A 461 17.77 2.39 2.94
CA HIS A 461 17.97 2.19 1.50
C HIS A 461 19.37 1.63 1.23
N LEU A 462 19.70 1.35 -0.04
CA LEU A 462 20.97 0.69 -0.42
C LEU A 462 22.24 1.39 0.07
N ARG A 463 22.17 2.70 0.37
CA ARG A 463 23.33 3.50 0.77
C ARG A 463 23.24 4.02 2.20
N GLY A 464 22.22 3.69 2.98
CA GLY A 464 22.07 4.20 4.33
C GLY A 464 20.62 4.38 4.76
N VAL A 465 20.31 5.54 5.35
CA VAL A 465 18.99 5.87 5.90
C VAL A 465 18.53 7.22 5.39
N THR A 466 17.27 7.33 5.02
CA THR A 466 16.64 8.62 4.71
C THR A 466 15.57 8.96 5.74
N VAL A 467 15.60 10.19 6.22
CA VAL A 467 14.54 10.85 7.01
C VAL A 467 13.76 11.75 6.06
N ARG A 468 12.46 11.54 5.96
CA ARG A 468 11.53 12.41 5.28
C ARG A 468 10.56 12.99 6.29
N VAL A 469 10.31 14.30 6.22
CA VAL A 469 9.29 14.99 7.01
C VAL A 469 8.50 15.90 6.07
N GLY A 470 7.17 15.89 6.16
CA GLY A 470 6.32 16.69 5.29
C GLY A 470 5.02 17.12 5.97
N GLY A 471 4.34 18.09 5.36
CA GLY A 471 3.07 18.60 5.83
C GLY A 471 3.08 20.11 6.10
N TYR A 472 2.20 20.58 7.00
CA TYR A 472 2.10 22.01 7.32
C TYR A 472 3.42 22.56 7.88
N SER A 473 3.95 23.60 7.24
CA SER A 473 5.30 24.13 7.54
C SER A 473 5.45 24.74 8.95
N ASP A 474 4.35 25.15 9.58
CA ASP A 474 4.36 25.83 10.89
C ASP A 474 5.05 25.03 12.02
N LYS A 475 4.71 23.76 12.16
CA LYS A 475 5.25 22.90 13.24
C LYS A 475 6.30 21.88 12.76
N LEU A 476 6.73 21.98 11.51
CA LEU A 476 7.65 21.01 10.88
C LEU A 476 9.00 20.96 11.60
N HIS A 477 9.52 22.12 12.06
CA HIS A 477 10.78 22.20 12.81
C HIS A 477 10.74 21.42 14.12
N THR A 478 9.61 21.43 14.84
CA THR A 478 9.45 20.70 16.11
C THR A 478 9.55 19.20 15.91
N LEU A 479 8.87 18.70 14.85
CA LEU A 479 8.92 17.28 14.48
C LEU A 479 10.33 16.88 14.04
N MET A 480 10.96 17.68 13.16
CA MET A 480 12.31 17.40 12.65
C MET A 480 13.35 17.35 13.76
N ASN A 481 13.35 18.32 14.69
CA ASN A 481 14.30 18.33 15.82
C ASN A 481 14.20 17.07 16.68
N ARG A 482 12.98 16.60 16.97
CA ARG A 482 12.80 15.37 17.75
C ARG A 482 13.33 14.15 17.03
N ILE A 483 13.11 14.08 15.70
CA ILE A 483 13.64 13.00 14.86
C ILE A 483 15.17 13.02 14.86
N LEU A 484 15.79 14.17 14.64
CA LEU A 484 17.26 14.30 14.65
C LEU A 484 17.88 13.84 15.97
N MET A 485 17.28 14.19 17.13
CA MET A 485 17.74 13.70 18.43
C MET A 485 17.68 12.17 18.54
N GLN A 486 16.62 11.53 18.02
CA GLN A 486 16.49 10.07 18.03
C GLN A 486 17.44 9.38 17.04
N VAL A 487 17.79 10.02 15.94
CA VAL A 487 18.78 9.52 14.97
C VAL A 487 20.19 9.62 15.57
N ALA A 488 20.52 10.73 16.23
CA ALA A 488 21.83 10.96 16.85
C ALA A 488 22.07 10.07 18.08
N THR A 489 21.04 9.85 18.88
CA THR A 489 21.14 9.09 20.14
C THR A 489 19.91 8.19 20.29
N PRO A 490 19.87 7.05 19.58
CA PRO A 490 18.76 6.12 19.67
C PRO A 490 18.70 5.43 21.04
N GLU A 491 17.52 5.47 21.64
CA GLU A 491 17.26 4.77 22.91
C GLU A 491 16.62 3.41 22.60
N VAL A 492 17.36 2.32 22.79
CA VAL A 492 16.84 0.96 22.52
C VAL A 492 16.89 0.13 23.80
N THR A 493 15.72 -0.22 24.34
CA THR A 493 15.65 -1.16 25.46
C THR A 493 15.76 -2.60 24.97
N ARG A 494 16.25 -3.51 25.84
CA ARG A 494 16.34 -4.95 25.52
C ARG A 494 15.00 -5.51 25.03
N GLN A 495 13.91 -5.22 25.72
CA GLN A 495 12.58 -5.68 25.34
C GLN A 495 12.18 -5.21 23.93
N ARG A 496 12.38 -3.92 23.61
CA ARG A 496 12.05 -3.37 22.29
C ARG A 496 12.91 -3.95 21.18
N PHE A 497 14.19 -4.16 21.46
CA PHE A 497 15.08 -4.83 20.52
C PHE A 497 14.59 -6.26 20.22
N ASP A 498 14.28 -7.05 21.26
CA ASP A 498 13.86 -8.45 21.07
C ASP A 498 12.54 -8.52 20.30
N ILE A 499 11.58 -7.61 20.52
CA ILE A 499 10.34 -7.50 19.75
C ILE A 499 10.62 -7.13 18.29
N ALA A 500 11.40 -6.07 18.03
CA ALA A 500 11.73 -5.65 16.68
C ALA A 500 12.46 -6.74 15.89
N ARG A 501 13.40 -7.44 16.55
CA ARG A 501 14.11 -8.57 15.98
C ARG A 501 13.16 -9.72 15.64
N GLN A 502 12.25 -10.07 16.55
CA GLN A 502 11.28 -11.13 16.30
C GLN A 502 10.34 -10.78 15.15
N ASN A 503 9.82 -9.54 15.12
CA ASN A 503 8.97 -9.07 14.02
C ASN A 503 9.70 -9.11 12.66
N LEU A 504 10.99 -8.79 12.63
CA LEU A 504 11.79 -8.89 11.42
C LEU A 504 11.97 -10.37 10.99
N ILE A 505 12.24 -11.27 11.94
CA ILE A 505 12.34 -12.72 11.68
C ILE A 505 11.02 -13.25 11.12
N ASP A 506 9.89 -12.94 11.76
CA ASP A 506 8.55 -13.36 11.32
C ASP A 506 8.22 -12.82 9.92
N SER A 507 8.56 -11.55 9.66
CA SER A 507 8.39 -10.93 8.34
C SER A 507 9.22 -11.63 7.26
N LEU A 508 10.48 -11.95 7.54
CA LEU A 508 11.36 -12.66 6.60
C LEU A 508 10.89 -14.10 6.35
N GLN A 509 10.40 -14.79 7.38
CA GLN A 509 9.83 -16.13 7.24
C GLN A 509 8.52 -16.15 6.45
N ASN A 510 7.66 -15.14 6.65
CA ASN A 510 6.41 -15.00 5.90
C ASN A 510 6.64 -14.80 4.39
N LYS A 511 7.78 -14.24 3.99
CA LYS A 511 8.14 -14.09 2.57
C LYS A 511 8.20 -15.42 1.80
N ALA A 512 8.58 -16.51 2.45
CA ALA A 512 8.54 -17.84 1.83
C ALA A 512 7.12 -18.29 1.43
N LYS A 513 6.10 -17.68 2.02
CA LYS A 513 4.67 -17.94 1.75
C LYS A 513 4.03 -16.88 0.83
N ASP A 514 4.81 -15.92 0.32
CA ASP A 514 4.33 -14.94 -0.63
C ASP A 514 4.06 -15.59 -2.00
N ARG A 515 3.30 -14.89 -2.84
CA ARG A 515 2.96 -15.40 -4.18
C ARG A 515 4.23 -15.73 -4.99
N PRO A 516 4.23 -16.80 -5.77
CA PRO A 516 5.39 -17.21 -6.57
C PRO A 516 6.01 -16.11 -7.42
N VAL A 517 5.21 -15.26 -8.07
CA VAL A 517 5.71 -14.14 -8.89
C VAL A 517 6.37 -13.04 -8.07
N GLU A 518 6.00 -12.85 -6.80
CA GLU A 518 6.68 -11.93 -5.89
C GLU A 518 8.07 -12.46 -5.53
N GLN A 519 8.17 -13.76 -5.27
CA GLN A 519 9.43 -14.42 -4.96
C GLN A 519 10.39 -14.45 -6.16
N THR A 520 9.88 -14.69 -7.39
CA THR A 520 10.71 -14.60 -8.60
C THR A 520 11.22 -13.18 -8.85
N SER A 521 10.39 -12.18 -8.60
CA SER A 521 10.78 -10.75 -8.73
C SER A 521 11.79 -10.33 -7.66
N GLU A 522 11.63 -10.78 -6.42
CA GLU A 522 12.59 -10.53 -5.33
C GLU A 522 13.95 -11.16 -5.64
N PHE A 523 13.97 -12.39 -6.15
CA PHE A 523 15.21 -13.03 -6.57
C PHE A 523 15.92 -12.22 -7.66
N ILE A 524 15.21 -11.78 -8.70
CA ILE A 524 15.78 -10.97 -9.79
C ILE A 524 16.45 -9.71 -9.23
N GLN A 525 15.78 -9.00 -8.33
CA GLN A 525 16.31 -7.80 -7.72
C GLN A 525 17.56 -8.09 -6.88
N THR A 526 17.50 -9.10 -6.01
CA THR A 526 18.62 -9.45 -5.13
C THR A 526 19.80 -10.07 -5.84
N ALA A 527 19.60 -10.71 -6.98
CA ALA A 527 20.69 -11.27 -7.80
C ALA A 527 21.40 -10.19 -8.65
N LEU A 528 20.68 -9.19 -9.12
CA LEU A 528 21.20 -8.20 -10.07
C LEU A 528 21.72 -6.93 -9.41
N LEU A 529 21.16 -6.50 -8.28
CA LEU A 529 21.60 -5.28 -7.59
C LEU A 529 22.81 -5.56 -6.68
N GLU A 530 23.82 -4.70 -6.78
CA GLU A 530 24.92 -4.66 -5.82
C GLU A 530 24.38 -4.30 -4.42
N ASP A 531 25.06 -4.76 -3.38
CA ASP A 531 24.76 -4.47 -1.97
C ASP A 531 23.36 -4.93 -1.52
N THR A 532 22.87 -6.01 -2.10
CA THR A 532 21.62 -6.68 -1.71
C THR A 532 21.89 -8.11 -1.25
N TRP A 533 21.03 -8.63 -0.42
CA TRP A 533 21.15 -9.96 0.18
C TRP A 533 19.83 -10.70 0.09
N SER A 534 19.91 -12.03 -0.01
CA SER A 534 18.72 -12.90 -0.05
C SER A 534 17.95 -12.84 1.27
N THR A 535 16.70 -13.25 1.23
CA THR A 535 15.87 -13.39 2.44
C THR A 535 16.50 -14.37 3.43
N GLU A 536 17.14 -15.45 2.95
CA GLU A 536 17.83 -16.44 3.80
C GLU A 536 19.03 -15.83 4.53
N GLU A 537 19.91 -15.09 3.82
CA GLU A 537 21.07 -14.41 4.42
C GLU A 537 20.63 -13.40 5.50
N LYS A 538 19.56 -12.63 5.23
CA LYS A 538 18.98 -11.68 6.19
C LYS A 538 18.38 -12.42 7.40
N LEU A 539 17.71 -13.55 7.18
CA LEU A 539 17.10 -14.33 8.26
C LEU A 539 18.15 -14.92 9.18
N LEU A 540 19.24 -15.47 8.64
CA LEU A 540 20.38 -15.96 9.43
C LEU A 540 20.98 -14.83 10.26
N ALA A 541 21.24 -13.67 9.66
CA ALA A 541 21.76 -12.51 10.36
C ALA A 541 20.81 -12.02 11.47
N ALA A 542 19.48 -11.94 11.19
CA ALA A 542 18.50 -11.48 12.16
C ALA A 542 18.41 -12.37 13.43
N ARG A 543 18.67 -13.66 13.29
CA ARG A 543 18.68 -14.60 14.43
C ARG A 543 19.89 -14.43 15.35
N GLU A 544 20.99 -13.91 14.84
CA GLU A 544 22.27 -13.84 15.54
C GLU A 544 22.59 -12.46 16.12
N VAL A 545 22.06 -11.38 15.55
CA VAL A 545 22.36 -10.00 16.00
C VAL A 545 21.94 -9.77 17.45
N THR A 546 22.72 -8.96 18.15
CA THR A 546 22.53 -8.63 19.58
C THR A 546 22.26 -7.13 19.76
N LEU A 547 21.73 -6.75 20.94
CA LEU A 547 21.51 -5.34 21.28
C LEU A 547 22.82 -4.55 21.35
N ASP A 548 23.87 -5.12 21.98
CA ASP A 548 25.17 -4.45 22.12
C ASP A 548 25.79 -4.15 20.73
N GLU A 549 25.62 -5.09 19.81
CA GLU A 549 26.05 -4.93 18.42
C GLU A 549 25.23 -3.86 17.69
N LEU A 550 23.91 -3.78 17.93
CA LEU A 550 23.06 -2.74 17.36
C LEU A 550 23.50 -1.35 17.85
N MET A 551 23.82 -1.21 19.14
CA MET A 551 24.27 0.07 19.70
C MET A 551 25.63 0.49 19.16
N SER A 552 26.58 -0.45 19.03
CA SER A 552 27.88 -0.18 18.40
C SER A 552 27.74 0.15 16.91
N PHE A 553 26.79 -0.48 16.22
CA PHE A 553 26.48 -0.19 14.83
C PHE A 553 25.86 1.19 14.63
N ALA A 554 25.02 1.65 15.56
CA ALA A 554 24.44 3.00 15.51
C ALA A 554 25.53 4.10 15.52
N GLU A 555 26.61 3.90 16.29
CA GLU A 555 27.77 4.79 16.28
C GLU A 555 28.55 4.68 14.95
N ALA A 556 28.76 3.45 14.45
CA ALA A 556 29.46 3.21 13.19
C ALA A 556 28.71 3.82 11.98
N LEU A 557 27.38 3.82 12.02
CA LEU A 557 26.53 4.38 10.96
C LEU A 557 26.78 5.89 10.75
N LEU A 558 27.16 6.58 11.81
CA LEU A 558 27.44 8.03 11.83
C LEU A 558 28.92 8.36 11.69
N SER A 559 29.82 7.39 11.65
CA SER A 559 31.28 7.66 11.65
C SER A 559 31.79 8.22 10.33
N GLU A 560 31.34 7.66 9.20
CA GLU A 560 31.71 8.11 7.85
C GLU A 560 30.45 8.24 7.01
N VAL A 561 30.18 9.45 6.49
CA VAL A 561 28.88 9.79 5.86
C VAL A 561 29.01 10.67 4.62
N ASP A 562 28.02 10.59 3.74
CA ASP A 562 27.76 11.47 2.60
C ASP A 562 26.32 12.04 2.74
N PRO A 563 26.13 13.10 3.56
CA PRO A 563 24.83 13.61 3.87
C PRO A 563 24.28 14.52 2.76
N VAL A 564 22.99 14.37 2.47
CA VAL A 564 22.26 15.19 1.49
C VAL A 564 20.97 15.69 2.10
N LEU A 565 20.73 16.99 2.04
CA LEU A 565 19.52 17.65 2.47
C LEU A 565 18.78 18.27 1.29
N MET A 566 17.47 18.02 1.18
CA MET A 566 16.58 18.77 0.28
C MET A 566 15.42 19.36 1.09
N VAL A 567 15.17 20.66 0.91
CA VAL A 567 14.05 21.39 1.50
C VAL A 567 13.22 22.02 0.39
N HIS A 568 11.93 21.66 0.32
CA HIS A 568 11.05 22.04 -0.78
C HIS A 568 9.65 22.45 -0.30
N GLY A 569 9.09 23.52 -0.85
CA GLY A 569 7.69 23.93 -0.62
C GLY A 569 7.51 25.34 -0.06
N ASN A 570 6.48 25.53 0.79
CA ASN A 570 6.18 26.81 1.45
C ASN A 570 7.14 27.06 2.62
N ILE A 571 8.37 27.41 2.30
CA ILE A 571 9.46 27.53 3.25
C ILE A 571 10.53 28.51 2.76
N THR A 572 11.39 29.02 3.65
CA THR A 572 12.44 29.99 3.31
C THR A 572 13.78 29.31 3.13
N GLU A 573 14.67 29.92 2.34
CA GLU A 573 16.08 29.52 2.23
C GLU A 573 16.80 29.57 3.59
N ALA A 574 16.55 30.61 4.40
CA ALA A 574 17.11 30.73 5.74
C ALA A 574 16.74 29.53 6.64
N TYR A 575 15.53 28.98 6.49
CA TYR A 575 15.15 27.75 7.18
C TYR A 575 16.02 26.55 6.76
N ALA A 576 16.26 26.38 5.45
CA ALA A 576 17.08 25.28 4.95
C ALA A 576 18.52 25.34 5.49
N LEU A 577 19.12 26.54 5.51
CA LEU A 577 20.46 26.76 6.06
C LEU A 577 20.51 26.54 7.59
N ASN A 578 19.52 27.03 8.34
CA ASN A 578 19.42 26.78 9.78
C ASN A 578 19.24 25.30 10.09
N LEU A 579 18.40 24.59 9.31
CA LEU A 579 18.22 23.16 9.48
C LEU A 579 19.51 22.38 9.21
N ALA A 580 20.28 22.78 8.18
CA ALA A 580 21.58 22.18 7.91
C ALA A 580 22.54 22.32 9.10
N GLN A 581 22.60 23.52 9.72
CA GLN A 581 23.40 23.76 10.92
C GLN A 581 22.94 22.91 12.10
N GLN A 582 21.63 22.72 12.28
CA GLN A 582 21.08 21.86 13.34
C GLN A 582 21.42 20.39 13.09
N ILE A 583 21.31 19.91 11.85
CA ILE A 583 21.69 18.53 11.48
C ILE A 583 23.16 18.31 11.81
N ASP A 584 24.02 19.24 11.41
CA ASP A 584 25.45 19.17 11.71
C ASP A 584 25.69 19.11 13.22
N ALA A 585 25.15 20.05 13.98
CA ALA A 585 25.36 20.14 15.42
C ALA A 585 24.81 18.93 16.19
N ILE A 586 23.67 18.36 15.78
CA ILE A 586 22.99 17.28 16.51
C ILE A 586 23.47 15.89 16.05
N VAL A 587 23.67 15.69 14.75
CA VAL A 587 23.88 14.35 14.15
C VAL A 587 25.30 14.15 13.65
N LEU A 588 25.89 15.16 12.98
CA LEU A 588 27.11 14.99 12.17
C LEU A 588 28.40 15.52 12.82
N GLY A 589 28.33 16.24 13.92
CA GLY A 589 29.48 16.96 14.52
C GLY A 589 30.71 16.10 14.89
N LYS A 590 30.65 14.78 14.72
CA LYS A 590 31.77 13.83 14.91
C LYS A 590 32.00 12.94 13.71
N SER A 591 31.33 13.19 12.59
CA SER A 591 31.39 12.35 11.40
C SER A 591 32.50 12.78 10.46
N ASP A 592 33.15 11.82 9.82
CA ASP A 592 34.01 12.07 8.67
C ASP A 592 33.15 12.10 7.39
N PHE A 593 33.50 12.96 6.44
CA PHE A 593 32.74 13.11 5.21
C PHE A 593 33.47 12.48 4.03
N ALA A 594 32.83 11.47 3.42
CA ALA A 594 33.32 10.80 2.24
C ALA A 594 32.17 10.42 1.29
N PRO A 595 32.31 10.62 -0.03
CA PRO A 595 31.28 10.25 -1.00
C PRO A 595 30.96 8.75 -0.96
N VAL A 596 29.68 8.41 -0.94
CA VAL A 596 29.19 7.03 -1.03
C VAL A 596 28.65 6.75 -2.42
N GLU A 597 29.38 5.92 -3.18
CA GLU A 597 28.99 5.56 -4.55
C GLU A 597 27.63 4.90 -4.60
N ARG A 598 26.92 5.11 -5.69
CA ARG A 598 25.63 4.49 -5.96
C ARG A 598 25.81 3.01 -6.32
N SER A 599 24.95 2.14 -5.75
CA SER A 599 24.88 0.72 -6.17
C SER A 599 24.53 0.60 -7.65
N ARG A 600 25.03 -0.43 -8.29
CA ARG A 600 24.88 -0.67 -9.73
C ARG A 600 24.17 -1.99 -10.00
N VAL A 601 23.64 -2.14 -11.19
CA VAL A 601 23.02 -3.39 -11.67
C VAL A 601 24.09 -4.21 -12.41
N ARG A 602 24.24 -5.48 -12.05
CA ARG A 602 25.14 -6.41 -12.73
C ARG A 602 24.61 -6.81 -14.10
N LYS A 603 25.50 -6.98 -15.05
CA LYS A 603 25.14 -7.53 -16.38
C LYS A 603 24.76 -9.00 -16.24
N LEU A 604 23.74 -9.40 -16.98
CA LEU A 604 23.50 -10.84 -17.20
C LEU A 604 24.53 -11.41 -18.20
N PRO A 605 24.87 -12.70 -18.09
CA PRO A 605 25.59 -13.42 -19.14
C PRO A 605 24.89 -13.28 -20.50
N ALA A 606 25.64 -13.48 -21.58
CA ALA A 606 25.08 -13.37 -22.95
C ALA A 606 23.99 -14.39 -23.24
N GLU A 607 24.10 -15.58 -22.63
CA GLU A 607 23.14 -16.68 -22.78
C GLU A 607 22.03 -16.60 -21.71
N GLU A 608 20.86 -17.18 -22.04
CA GLU A 608 19.75 -17.31 -21.10
C GLU A 608 20.16 -18.14 -19.87
N MET A 609 19.84 -17.63 -18.68
CA MET A 609 19.97 -18.36 -17.43
C MET A 609 18.61 -18.83 -16.95
N LEU A 610 18.46 -20.14 -16.66
CA LEU A 610 17.27 -20.70 -16.02
C LEU A 610 17.54 -20.94 -14.54
N VAL A 611 16.73 -20.34 -13.68
CA VAL A 611 16.81 -20.46 -12.23
C VAL A 611 15.51 -21.05 -11.69
N SER A 612 15.62 -22.06 -10.85
CA SER A 612 14.49 -22.69 -10.16
C SER A 612 14.51 -22.33 -8.69
N LEU A 613 13.41 -21.76 -8.20
CA LEU A 613 13.17 -21.44 -6.80
C LEU A 613 12.30 -22.53 -6.15
N SER A 614 12.65 -22.91 -4.93
CA SER A 614 11.79 -23.73 -4.08
C SER A 614 10.88 -22.80 -3.27
N VAL A 615 9.56 -22.91 -3.42
CA VAL A 615 8.56 -22.06 -2.75
C VAL A 615 7.48 -22.92 -2.09
N GLU A 616 6.93 -22.43 -0.97
CA GLU A 616 5.83 -23.08 -0.25
C GLU A 616 4.46 -22.61 -0.79
N HIS A 617 4.27 -22.68 -2.10
CA HIS A 617 3.02 -22.27 -2.75
C HIS A 617 2.67 -23.26 -3.87
N PRO A 618 1.39 -23.66 -4.01
CA PRO A 618 0.96 -24.65 -5.01
C PRO A 618 1.05 -24.17 -6.46
N ASP A 619 0.99 -22.86 -6.68
CA ASP A 619 0.99 -22.29 -8.04
C ASP A 619 2.41 -22.26 -8.63
N THR A 620 2.46 -22.36 -9.96
CA THR A 620 3.68 -22.10 -10.73
C THR A 620 3.89 -20.60 -10.94
N GLY A 621 5.04 -20.08 -10.53
CA GLY A 621 5.51 -18.73 -10.90
C GLY A 621 6.51 -18.79 -12.04
N TYR A 622 6.40 -17.89 -12.99
CA TYR A 622 7.29 -17.72 -14.12
C TYR A 622 7.59 -16.26 -14.36
N THR A 623 8.85 -15.90 -14.41
CA THR A 623 9.30 -14.56 -14.81
C THR A 623 10.46 -14.67 -15.77
N LEU A 624 10.27 -14.19 -17.01
CA LEU A 624 11.34 -13.96 -17.96
C LEU A 624 11.74 -12.49 -17.95
N TYR A 625 12.95 -12.22 -17.49
CA TYR A 625 13.55 -10.88 -17.43
C TYR A 625 14.60 -10.76 -18.51
N THR A 626 14.46 -9.79 -19.42
CA THR A 626 15.41 -9.54 -20.52
C THR A 626 16.07 -8.17 -20.32
N GLN A 627 17.39 -8.17 -20.09
CA GLN A 627 18.14 -6.99 -19.68
C GLN A 627 18.68 -6.20 -20.90
N GLY A 628 18.56 -4.88 -20.84
CA GLY A 628 19.25 -3.96 -21.76
C GLY A 628 20.76 -3.91 -21.54
N LYS A 629 21.47 -3.40 -22.53
CA LYS A 629 22.95 -3.38 -22.57
C LYS A 629 23.55 -2.20 -21.85
N THR A 630 22.82 -1.06 -21.81
CA THR A 630 23.29 0.21 -21.25
C THR A 630 22.19 0.90 -20.45
N THR A 631 22.56 1.92 -19.65
CA THR A 631 21.61 2.78 -18.94
C THR A 631 21.24 4.06 -19.71
N SER A 632 21.56 4.14 -21.00
CA SER A 632 21.30 5.31 -21.82
C SER A 632 19.81 5.59 -22.02
N PHE A 633 19.44 6.84 -22.27
CA PHE A 633 18.04 7.21 -22.53
C PHE A 633 17.50 6.53 -23.80
N GLU A 634 18.34 6.30 -24.80
CA GLU A 634 18.01 5.61 -26.05
C GLU A 634 17.65 4.15 -25.79
N GLU A 635 18.43 3.44 -24.97
CA GLU A 635 18.15 2.06 -24.61
C GLU A 635 16.85 1.97 -23.79
N ARG A 636 16.74 2.79 -22.75
CA ARG A 636 15.56 2.86 -21.87
C ARG A 636 14.28 3.18 -22.65
N SER A 637 14.35 4.06 -23.64
CA SER A 637 13.22 4.43 -24.48
C SER A 637 12.72 3.27 -25.34
N ARG A 638 13.63 2.45 -25.90
CA ARG A 638 13.27 1.27 -26.70
C ARG A 638 12.56 0.22 -25.87
N PHE A 639 13.07 -0.09 -24.67
CA PHE A 639 12.44 -1.06 -23.77
C PHE A 639 11.06 -0.60 -23.27
N ARG A 640 10.89 0.68 -22.93
CA ARG A 640 9.59 1.23 -22.53
C ARG A 640 8.57 1.18 -23.65
N LEU A 641 8.97 1.53 -24.88
CA LEU A 641 8.08 1.51 -26.02
C LEU A 641 7.74 0.08 -26.45
N LEU A 642 8.68 -0.87 -26.38
CA LEU A 642 8.41 -2.28 -26.56
C LEU A 642 7.39 -2.81 -25.55
N ALA A 643 7.58 -2.49 -24.27
CA ALA A 643 6.65 -2.88 -23.22
C ALA A 643 5.24 -2.32 -23.48
N GLN A 644 5.12 -1.06 -23.91
CA GLN A 644 3.86 -0.44 -24.26
C GLN A 644 3.14 -1.19 -25.39
N ILE A 645 3.86 -1.60 -26.42
CA ILE A 645 3.28 -2.27 -27.60
C ILE A 645 2.92 -3.73 -27.31
N ILE A 646 3.70 -4.45 -26.49
CA ILE A 646 3.57 -5.89 -26.26
C ILE A 646 2.62 -6.25 -25.11
N SER A 647 2.40 -5.34 -24.15
CA SER A 647 1.67 -5.62 -22.89
C SER A 647 0.25 -6.16 -23.15
N SER A 648 -0.56 -5.44 -23.92
CA SER A 648 -1.94 -5.87 -24.21
C SER A 648 -2.03 -7.16 -25.05
N PRO A 649 -1.25 -7.34 -26.14
CA PRO A 649 -1.23 -8.59 -26.87
C PRO A 649 -0.78 -9.80 -26.06
N PHE A 650 0.21 -9.63 -25.17
CA PHE A 650 0.67 -10.69 -24.28
C PHE A 650 -0.41 -11.12 -23.29
N TYR A 651 -1.05 -10.15 -22.67
CA TYR A 651 -2.17 -10.40 -21.76
C TYR A 651 -3.32 -11.13 -22.46
N GLU A 652 -3.71 -10.67 -23.65
CA GLU A 652 -4.81 -11.28 -24.43
C GLU A 652 -4.49 -12.72 -24.80
N GLU A 653 -3.28 -12.99 -25.30
CA GLU A 653 -2.89 -14.34 -25.74
C GLU A 653 -2.76 -15.30 -24.55
N ILE A 654 -1.99 -14.93 -23.53
CA ILE A 654 -1.63 -15.88 -22.46
C ILE A 654 -2.75 -16.03 -21.42
N ARG A 655 -3.38 -14.91 -21.01
CA ARG A 655 -4.46 -14.97 -20.01
C ARG A 655 -5.79 -15.29 -20.62
N THR A 656 -6.16 -14.59 -21.71
CA THR A 656 -7.52 -14.61 -22.23
C THR A 656 -7.73 -15.78 -23.18
N THR A 657 -6.86 -15.97 -24.17
CA THR A 657 -6.99 -17.01 -25.20
C THR A 657 -6.55 -18.37 -24.69
N ARG A 658 -5.36 -18.46 -24.10
CA ARG A 658 -4.81 -19.75 -23.61
C ARG A 658 -5.20 -20.09 -22.18
N GLN A 659 -5.68 -19.14 -21.41
CA GLN A 659 -6.11 -19.30 -20.01
C GLN A 659 -5.04 -19.94 -19.11
N LEU A 660 -3.75 -19.61 -19.36
CA LEU A 660 -2.64 -20.25 -18.68
C LEU A 660 -2.39 -19.72 -17.26
N GLY A 661 -2.89 -18.54 -16.91
CA GLY A 661 -2.69 -17.98 -15.58
C GLY A 661 -3.61 -16.79 -15.31
N TYR A 662 -3.74 -16.45 -14.05
CA TYR A 662 -4.55 -15.31 -13.60
C TYR A 662 -3.73 -14.03 -13.35
N ILE A 663 -2.43 -14.17 -13.03
CA ILE A 663 -1.48 -13.06 -13.05
C ILE A 663 -0.66 -13.19 -14.34
N VAL A 664 -0.91 -12.32 -15.30
CA VAL A 664 -0.21 -12.29 -16.58
C VAL A 664 0.02 -10.85 -16.99
N TYR A 665 1.26 -10.47 -17.19
CA TYR A 665 1.61 -9.15 -17.72
C TYR A 665 3.00 -9.12 -18.35
N ALA A 666 3.19 -8.22 -19.29
CA ALA A 666 4.49 -7.79 -19.78
C ALA A 666 4.69 -6.33 -19.38
N THR A 667 5.85 -6.01 -18.78
CA THR A 667 6.09 -4.70 -18.16
C THR A 667 7.54 -4.24 -18.33
N PRO A 668 7.81 -2.91 -18.38
CA PRO A 668 9.18 -2.43 -18.20
C PRO A 668 9.66 -2.80 -16.78
N PHE A 669 10.78 -3.49 -16.69
CA PHE A 669 11.40 -3.86 -15.41
C PHE A 669 12.74 -3.13 -15.24
N GLU A 670 12.67 -1.82 -15.05
CA GLU A 670 13.86 -0.96 -14.95
C GLU A 670 14.40 -0.94 -13.52
N MET A 671 15.71 -1.20 -13.34
CA MET A 671 16.41 -1.11 -12.06
C MET A 671 17.59 -0.15 -12.18
N LEU A 672 17.65 0.90 -11.36
CA LEU A 672 18.71 1.91 -11.33
C LEU A 672 19.13 2.34 -12.76
N GLU A 673 18.15 2.75 -13.57
CA GLU A 673 18.27 3.16 -14.99
C GLU A 673 18.68 2.02 -15.95
N THR A 674 18.95 0.81 -15.49
CA THR A 674 19.15 -0.35 -16.36
C THR A 674 17.79 -0.83 -16.86
N PRO A 675 17.49 -0.69 -18.16
CA PRO A 675 16.20 -1.10 -18.69
C PRO A 675 16.11 -2.61 -18.84
N ALA A 676 14.90 -3.13 -18.70
CA ALA A 676 14.57 -4.52 -18.98
C ALA A 676 13.09 -4.65 -19.35
N LEU A 677 12.74 -5.77 -19.96
CA LEU A 677 11.36 -6.20 -20.17
C LEU A 677 11.13 -7.48 -19.37
N GLY A 678 10.06 -7.49 -18.58
CA GLY A 678 9.63 -8.64 -17.80
C GLY A 678 8.35 -9.24 -18.40
N PHE A 679 8.33 -10.57 -18.59
CA PHE A 679 7.13 -11.36 -18.88
C PHE A 679 6.82 -12.19 -17.64
N VAL A 680 5.67 -11.96 -17.04
CA VAL A 680 5.31 -12.54 -15.74
C VAL A 680 4.02 -13.34 -15.88
N VAL A 681 4.03 -14.59 -15.40
CA VAL A 681 2.88 -15.49 -15.38
C VAL A 681 2.83 -16.24 -14.05
N GLN A 682 1.64 -16.25 -13.41
CA GLN A 682 1.35 -17.17 -12.30
C GLN A 682 0.15 -18.03 -12.66
N SER A 683 0.31 -19.34 -12.51
CA SER A 683 -0.69 -20.33 -12.89
C SER A 683 -0.96 -21.34 -11.78
N PRO A 684 -2.23 -21.63 -11.48
CA PRO A 684 -2.59 -22.71 -10.55
C PRO A 684 -2.53 -24.11 -11.20
N THR A 685 -2.41 -24.19 -12.51
CA THR A 685 -2.58 -25.47 -13.25
C THR A 685 -1.49 -25.76 -14.29
N ALA A 686 -0.88 -24.72 -14.88
CA ALA A 686 0.11 -24.93 -15.94
C ALA A 686 1.52 -25.14 -15.34
N SER A 687 2.28 -26.06 -15.93
CA SER A 687 3.68 -26.24 -15.58
C SER A 687 4.55 -25.10 -16.13
N GLN A 688 5.76 -24.94 -15.58
CA GLN A 688 6.74 -23.96 -16.07
C GLN A 688 7.09 -24.16 -17.56
N GLU A 689 7.17 -25.42 -18.02
CA GLU A 689 7.49 -25.76 -19.41
C GLU A 689 6.36 -25.33 -20.35
N ALA A 690 5.09 -25.58 -19.94
CA ALA A 690 3.92 -25.18 -20.71
C ALA A 690 3.83 -23.65 -20.82
N ILE A 691 4.14 -22.94 -19.74
CA ILE A 691 4.19 -21.47 -19.73
C ILE A 691 5.33 -20.97 -20.62
N ASP A 692 6.55 -21.52 -20.51
CA ASP A 692 7.68 -21.11 -21.36
C ASP A 692 7.42 -21.37 -22.85
N GLN A 693 6.83 -22.54 -23.18
CA GLN A 693 6.44 -22.83 -24.55
C GLN A 693 5.44 -21.78 -25.09
N ALA A 694 4.41 -21.45 -24.32
CA ALA A 694 3.43 -20.46 -24.70
C ALA A 694 4.03 -19.06 -24.87
N VAL A 695 4.97 -18.68 -23.98
CA VAL A 695 5.69 -17.40 -24.10
C VAL A 695 6.56 -17.37 -25.35
N ARG A 696 7.27 -18.48 -25.69
CA ARG A 696 8.05 -18.59 -26.94
C ARG A 696 7.17 -18.49 -28.18
N GLU A 697 6.10 -19.28 -28.25
CA GLU A 697 5.16 -19.24 -29.36
C GLU A 697 4.55 -17.83 -29.55
N PHE A 698 4.20 -17.17 -28.44
CA PHE A 698 3.74 -15.79 -28.49
C PHE A 698 4.83 -14.84 -29.03
N THR A 699 6.05 -14.90 -28.50
CA THR A 699 7.12 -14.00 -28.92
C THR A 699 7.54 -14.22 -30.37
N ASP A 700 7.60 -15.47 -30.85
CA ASP A 700 7.87 -15.82 -32.24
C ASP A 700 6.79 -15.27 -33.18
N GLY A 701 5.52 -15.42 -32.81
CA GLY A 701 4.39 -14.86 -33.58
C GLY A 701 4.36 -13.33 -33.55
N PHE A 702 4.76 -12.73 -32.42
CA PHE A 702 4.73 -11.29 -32.23
C PHE A 702 5.78 -10.55 -33.07
N GLU A 703 6.87 -11.18 -33.48
CA GLU A 703 7.84 -10.60 -34.41
C GLU A 703 7.18 -10.08 -35.69
N ASN A 704 6.29 -10.89 -36.29
CA ASN A 704 5.53 -10.50 -37.44
C ASN A 704 4.55 -9.34 -37.15
N THR A 705 3.89 -9.37 -36.02
CA THR A 705 2.99 -8.30 -35.55
C THR A 705 3.74 -6.99 -35.41
N LEU A 706 4.91 -7.01 -34.76
CA LEU A 706 5.78 -5.84 -34.61
C LEU A 706 6.29 -5.36 -35.98
N GLY A 707 6.59 -6.29 -36.92
CA GLY A 707 7.02 -5.99 -38.27
C GLY A 707 5.98 -5.22 -39.11
N ASN A 708 4.70 -5.43 -38.81
CA ASN A 708 3.55 -4.83 -39.49
C ASN A 708 2.94 -3.62 -38.74
N VAL A 709 3.61 -3.10 -37.73
CA VAL A 709 3.15 -1.88 -37.02
C VAL A 709 3.25 -0.71 -37.99
N SER A 710 2.12 -0.05 -38.27
CA SER A 710 2.09 1.15 -39.11
C SER A 710 2.74 2.34 -38.41
N GLU A 711 3.25 3.29 -39.17
CA GLU A 711 3.83 4.52 -38.64
C GLU A 711 2.83 5.27 -37.75
N GLU A 712 1.57 5.34 -38.14
CA GLU A 712 0.50 5.96 -37.34
C GLU A 712 0.30 5.25 -35.99
N ARG A 713 0.34 3.91 -35.97
CA ARG A 713 0.24 3.16 -34.73
C ARG A 713 1.49 3.40 -33.85
N LEU A 714 2.68 3.37 -34.43
CA LEU A 714 3.93 3.63 -33.73
C LEU A 714 3.91 5.01 -33.07
N GLU A 715 3.46 6.05 -33.79
CA GLU A 715 3.35 7.39 -33.23
C GLU A 715 2.31 7.48 -32.10
N ARG A 716 1.18 6.78 -32.18
CA ARG A 716 0.22 6.69 -31.08
C ARG A 716 0.83 6.06 -29.83
N GLU A 717 1.58 4.97 -29.97
CA GLU A 717 2.22 4.30 -28.82
C GLU A 717 3.33 5.18 -28.23
N LYS A 718 4.10 5.89 -29.05
CA LYS A 718 5.06 6.88 -28.56
C LYS A 718 4.38 7.99 -27.77
N GLN A 719 3.26 8.53 -28.28
CA GLN A 719 2.49 9.57 -27.56
C GLN A 719 1.92 9.05 -26.23
N ALA A 720 1.49 7.80 -26.15
CA ALA A 720 1.03 7.19 -24.90
C ALA A 720 2.16 7.17 -23.86
N VAL A 721 3.36 6.71 -24.23
CA VAL A 721 4.53 6.70 -23.33
C VAL A 721 4.94 8.12 -22.94
N ILE A 722 5.01 9.05 -23.89
CA ILE A 722 5.39 10.46 -23.62
C ILE A 722 4.36 11.13 -22.70
N SER A 723 3.07 10.90 -22.91
CA SER A 723 2.01 11.47 -22.07
C SER A 723 2.14 11.00 -20.63
N GLY A 724 2.42 9.71 -20.41
CA GLY A 724 2.67 9.18 -19.05
C GLY A 724 3.93 9.76 -18.41
N LEU A 725 5.04 9.92 -19.17
CA LEU A 725 6.28 10.53 -18.67
C LEU A 725 6.10 12.00 -18.30
N MET A 726 5.28 12.74 -19.06
CA MET A 726 5.10 14.19 -18.96
C MET A 726 3.81 14.55 -18.19
N GLU A 727 3.19 13.60 -17.53
CA GLU A 727 2.03 13.86 -16.67
C GLU A 727 2.37 14.95 -15.66
N ARG A 728 1.43 15.87 -15.44
CA ARG A 728 1.63 16.98 -14.51
C ARG A 728 1.57 16.47 -13.08
N ASP A 729 2.52 16.91 -12.27
CA ASP A 729 2.49 16.68 -10.84
C ASP A 729 1.24 17.36 -10.23
N ARG A 730 0.49 16.64 -9.41
CA ARG A 730 -0.83 17.03 -8.88
C ARG A 730 -0.74 17.71 -7.53
N HIS A 731 0.30 17.44 -6.76
CA HIS A 731 0.53 17.99 -5.44
C HIS A 731 2.03 18.14 -5.13
N LEU A 732 2.31 18.89 -4.07
CA LEU A 732 3.68 19.20 -3.66
C LEU A 732 4.53 17.94 -3.44
N GLY A 733 3.92 16.88 -2.89
CA GLY A 733 4.62 15.62 -2.62
C GLY A 733 5.20 14.96 -3.88
N GLU A 734 4.43 14.91 -4.99
CA GLU A 734 4.89 14.31 -6.26
C GLU A 734 6.11 15.05 -6.82
N ILE A 735 6.10 16.38 -6.76
CA ILE A 735 7.25 17.19 -7.20
C ILE A 735 8.46 16.94 -6.30
N SER A 736 8.25 16.93 -4.98
CA SER A 736 9.34 16.67 -4.02
C SER A 736 10.01 15.32 -4.26
N GLU A 737 9.20 14.26 -4.46
CA GLU A 737 9.70 12.91 -4.77
C GLU A 737 10.44 12.86 -6.13
N ARG A 738 9.97 13.61 -7.11
CA ARG A 738 10.63 13.70 -8.41
C ARG A 738 11.98 14.40 -8.27
N TYR A 739 12.05 15.52 -7.57
CA TYR A 739 13.32 16.22 -7.33
C TYR A 739 14.28 15.37 -6.51
N TRP A 740 13.78 14.70 -5.48
CA TRP A 740 14.60 13.82 -4.66
C TRP A 740 15.23 12.68 -5.47
N ARG A 741 14.45 12.05 -6.37
CA ARG A 741 14.98 11.02 -7.30
C ARG A 741 16.06 11.55 -8.25
N GLU A 742 15.93 12.77 -8.73
CA GLU A 742 16.97 13.40 -9.58
C GLU A 742 18.25 13.64 -8.76
N ILE A 743 18.13 14.18 -7.55
CA ILE A 743 19.27 14.36 -6.62
C ILE A 743 19.94 13.02 -6.31
N ASP A 744 19.16 11.99 -6.03
CA ASP A 744 19.66 10.65 -5.73
C ASP A 744 20.43 10.03 -6.91
N ARG A 745 20.04 10.37 -8.13
CA ARG A 745 20.72 9.96 -9.38
C ARG A 745 21.98 10.79 -9.68
N GLY A 746 22.14 11.94 -9.05
CA GLY A 746 23.16 12.92 -9.43
C GLY A 746 22.81 13.65 -10.73
N ALA A 747 21.52 13.82 -11.03
CA ALA A 747 21.03 14.48 -12.26
C ALA A 747 20.63 15.94 -11.95
N ASP A 748 21.60 16.82 -11.82
CA ASP A 748 21.44 18.22 -11.41
C ASP A 748 20.64 19.09 -12.40
N GLY A 749 20.38 18.57 -13.61
CA GLY A 749 19.52 19.20 -14.62
C GLY A 749 18.02 19.14 -14.24
N PHE A 750 17.59 18.15 -13.46
CA PHE A 750 16.19 17.86 -13.13
C PHE A 750 15.29 17.65 -14.37
N ASP A 751 15.86 17.13 -15.46
CA ASP A 751 15.25 17.02 -16.79
C ASP A 751 15.29 15.58 -17.37
N SER A 752 15.47 14.57 -16.49
CA SER A 752 15.58 13.17 -16.92
C SER A 752 14.32 12.67 -17.64
N ARG A 753 13.12 13.10 -17.21
CA ARG A 753 11.87 12.72 -17.88
C ARG A 753 11.74 13.35 -19.28
N GLU A 754 12.17 14.60 -19.44
CA GLU A 754 12.18 15.33 -20.71
C GLU A 754 13.17 14.70 -21.70
N LYS A 755 14.37 14.33 -21.23
CA LYS A 755 15.38 13.61 -22.02
C LYS A 755 14.85 12.24 -22.46
N LEU A 756 14.21 11.51 -21.56
CA LEU A 756 13.61 10.21 -21.88
C LEU A 756 12.45 10.35 -22.88
N ALA A 757 11.57 11.33 -22.70
CA ALA A 757 10.48 11.61 -23.64
C ALA A 757 11.01 11.96 -25.04
N LYS A 758 12.09 12.77 -25.10
CA LYS A 758 12.79 13.09 -26.36
C LYS A 758 13.36 11.83 -27.01
N ALA A 759 13.97 10.94 -26.22
CA ALA A 759 14.49 9.68 -26.73
C ALA A 759 13.37 8.76 -27.26
N VAL A 760 12.24 8.65 -26.54
CA VAL A 760 11.07 7.89 -27.02
C VAL A 760 10.57 8.41 -28.37
N LYS A 761 10.47 9.73 -28.53
CA LYS A 761 10.05 10.33 -29.80
C LYS A 761 10.94 9.95 -30.96
N ALA A 762 12.25 9.79 -30.73
CA ALA A 762 13.25 9.49 -31.74
C ALA A 762 13.34 8.01 -32.15
N VAL A 763 12.76 7.08 -31.38
CA VAL A 763 12.84 5.64 -31.64
C VAL A 763 12.23 5.29 -33.00
N SER A 764 12.95 4.54 -33.82
CA SER A 764 12.47 3.99 -35.09
C SER A 764 11.91 2.57 -34.91
N LEU A 765 11.07 2.13 -35.86
CA LEU A 765 10.55 0.76 -35.89
C LEU A 765 11.67 -0.28 -36.04
N GLU A 766 12.71 0.03 -36.81
CA GLU A 766 13.85 -0.89 -37.03
C GLU A 766 14.70 -1.07 -35.75
N GLU A 767 14.86 -0.01 -34.95
CA GLU A 767 15.50 -0.14 -33.64
C GLU A 767 14.69 -0.99 -32.68
N LEU A 768 13.34 -0.87 -32.68
CA LEU A 768 12.46 -1.73 -31.89
C LEU A 768 12.56 -3.19 -32.33
N LYS A 769 12.52 -3.48 -33.61
CA LYS A 769 12.70 -4.84 -34.17
C LYS A 769 14.04 -5.45 -33.77
N THR A 770 15.11 -4.66 -33.89
CA THR A 770 16.45 -5.10 -33.50
C THR A 770 16.55 -5.38 -32.01
N THR A 771 15.98 -4.49 -31.16
CA THR A 771 15.95 -4.69 -29.70
C THR A 771 15.13 -5.91 -29.35
N PHE A 772 13.94 -6.09 -29.97
CA PHE A 772 13.08 -7.24 -29.74
C PHE A 772 13.77 -8.56 -30.12
N ARG A 773 14.38 -8.65 -31.30
CA ARG A 773 15.13 -9.85 -31.71
C ARG A 773 16.23 -10.21 -30.72
N ASN A 774 17.07 -9.26 -30.38
CA ASN A 774 18.23 -9.52 -29.53
C ASN A 774 17.79 -9.89 -28.10
N SER A 775 16.91 -9.09 -27.49
CA SER A 775 16.59 -9.23 -26.08
C SER A 775 15.48 -10.26 -25.84
N VAL A 776 14.48 -10.38 -26.72
CA VAL A 776 13.30 -11.21 -26.48
C VAL A 776 13.37 -12.54 -27.23
N LEU A 777 13.61 -12.53 -28.54
CA LEU A 777 13.67 -13.77 -29.35
C LEU A 777 14.94 -14.56 -29.08
N ASN A 778 16.12 -13.94 -29.20
CA ASN A 778 17.40 -14.61 -28.95
C ASN A 778 17.67 -14.81 -27.47
N ARG A 779 16.88 -14.13 -26.60
CA ARG A 779 17.06 -14.13 -25.13
C ARG A 779 18.50 -13.76 -24.69
N ASP A 780 19.12 -12.87 -25.45
CA ASP A 780 20.41 -12.28 -25.06
C ASP A 780 20.25 -11.59 -23.70
N ARG A 781 21.08 -11.98 -22.73
CA ARG A 781 21.02 -11.45 -21.36
C ARG A 781 19.63 -11.63 -20.73
N ALA A 782 19.09 -12.84 -20.83
CA ALA A 782 17.83 -13.21 -20.22
C ALA A 782 18.04 -14.02 -18.94
N LEU A 783 17.18 -13.73 -17.97
CA LEU A 783 17.08 -14.49 -16.72
C LEU A 783 15.64 -14.99 -16.61
N ARG A 784 15.48 -16.29 -16.74
CA ARG A 784 14.21 -16.97 -16.54
C ARG A 784 14.16 -17.56 -15.15
N VAL A 785 13.29 -17.05 -14.31
CA VAL A 785 13.10 -17.51 -12.94
C VAL A 785 11.75 -18.19 -12.83
N VAL A 786 11.77 -19.42 -12.34
CA VAL A 786 10.57 -20.27 -12.21
C VAL A 786 10.48 -20.83 -10.80
N THR A 787 9.27 -21.24 -10.41
CA THR A 787 9.09 -21.96 -9.14
C THR A 787 8.89 -23.44 -9.44
N GLY A 788 9.74 -24.29 -8.83
CA GLY A 788 9.77 -25.73 -9.10
C GLY A 788 10.46 -26.09 -10.41
N GLY A 789 10.63 -27.39 -10.65
CA GLY A 789 11.27 -27.93 -11.87
C GLY A 789 12.81 -27.89 -11.85
N GLU A 790 13.42 -28.13 -13.01
CA GLU A 790 14.89 -28.12 -13.16
C GLU A 790 15.41 -26.73 -13.45
N GLY A 791 16.60 -26.40 -12.95
CA GLY A 791 17.28 -25.13 -13.15
C GLY A 791 18.47 -24.95 -12.22
N LEU A 792 19.18 -23.84 -12.35
CA LEU A 792 20.20 -23.44 -11.39
C LEU A 792 19.53 -23.11 -10.05
N SER A 793 20.18 -23.46 -8.94
CA SER A 793 19.74 -22.94 -7.64
C SER A 793 19.95 -21.43 -7.56
N ALA A 794 19.14 -20.74 -6.73
CA ALA A 794 19.22 -19.30 -6.50
C ALA A 794 20.64 -18.84 -6.16
N ASN A 795 21.32 -19.50 -5.23
CA ASN A 795 22.68 -19.16 -4.80
C ASN A 795 23.70 -19.28 -5.93
N LYS A 796 23.67 -20.41 -6.69
CA LYS A 796 24.59 -20.61 -7.80
C LYS A 796 24.39 -19.59 -8.94
N ALA A 797 23.15 -19.27 -9.24
CA ALA A 797 22.83 -18.26 -10.26
C ALA A 797 23.31 -16.87 -9.82
N ARG A 798 23.07 -16.49 -8.55
CA ARG A 798 23.53 -15.23 -7.99
C ARG A 798 25.07 -15.11 -8.03
N ASP A 799 25.79 -16.16 -7.64
CA ASP A 799 27.25 -16.17 -7.69
C ASP A 799 27.80 -15.92 -9.10
N LEU A 800 27.16 -16.52 -10.12
CA LEU A 800 27.53 -16.31 -11.52
C LEU A 800 27.23 -14.86 -11.98
N ILE A 801 26.14 -14.28 -11.54
CA ILE A 801 25.74 -12.89 -11.86
C ILE A 801 26.68 -11.91 -11.17
N LEU A 802 27.02 -12.10 -9.91
CA LEU A 802 27.91 -11.21 -9.15
C LEU A 802 29.34 -11.16 -9.73
N GLN A 803 29.78 -12.17 -10.50
CA GLN A 803 31.05 -12.16 -11.22
C GLN A 803 31.01 -11.29 -12.49
N GLN A 804 29.84 -10.91 -12.98
CA GLN A 804 29.70 -10.08 -14.16
C GLN A 804 29.98 -8.59 -13.85
N PRO A 805 30.48 -7.81 -14.80
CA PRO A 805 30.67 -6.38 -14.61
C PRO A 805 29.31 -5.67 -14.49
N PRO A 806 29.27 -4.45 -13.90
CA PRO A 806 28.04 -3.68 -13.85
C PRO A 806 27.62 -3.16 -15.23
N VAL A 807 26.33 -2.87 -15.39
CA VAL A 807 25.81 -2.14 -16.55
C VAL A 807 26.25 -0.68 -16.45
N THR A 808 26.65 -0.10 -17.57
CA THR A 808 27.15 1.28 -17.65
C THR A 808 26.34 2.09 -18.66
N ALA A 809 26.54 3.40 -18.68
CA ALA A 809 25.88 4.28 -19.63
C ALA A 809 26.39 4.12 -21.09
N LYS A 810 27.57 3.50 -21.26
CA LYS A 810 28.20 3.27 -22.58
C LYS A 810 28.44 1.78 -22.79
#